data_5fc88ae04addee11b58e7c8931e8d91d
#
_entry.id   5fc88ae04addee11b58e7c8931e8d91d
#
_cell.length_a   1.000
_cell.length_b   1.000
_cell.length_c   1.000
_cell.angle_alpha   90.00
_cell.angle_beta   90.00
_cell.angle_gamma   90.00
#
_symmetry.space_group_name_H-M   'P 1'
#
loop_
_entity.id
_entity.type
_entity.pdbx_description
1 polymer ?
#
loop_
_entity_poly.entity_id
_entity_poly.type
_entity_poly.pdbx_seq_one_letter_code
_entity_poly.pdbx_strand_id
1 'polypeptide(L)'
;MAALPLTANISQVFEAEHGHVVYRAELHGCGTSADVQLPNPADFALTGKNGAPLAANAHTRFYILEPQTPGRAPILSILTTGSTANFTLTYQGISLDTMTGRRRERMRIRRDLDMVNPSIDGAYASYPKPKPLPEGSIPQDFHPLVSIICPLYNTPLPYLRDMINSVLAQTYTTWELVMVNASPDNEGMQEALATYADPRIKTIDFPENLGIAGNTNIGIRAATGDYVAFADHDDTLSPYVLERYMAFAAQHPDADLFYCDEDNFEKDDDAGYAPRFKPDFNRDLLYSYNYVVHMLMVSRYVLGRVELSGDEMSGAQDYDLSLKAAEHARRICHIPEVLYHWRVHAGSTNGGVMESKPYAIAAGERALNAHFHRSGIAATAHATDIPCVYRVDYAPNGKSVDAVVMSLDAMRTERALASIEHLDGIASTVAVAHPKSLKAVAEHALDALDSELILFATDAVEFTDPACAKTLATYFCRKEVGAAYPKLFYPDGLVAQAGTVLLNDGCPIAPNRNFVDNMGGGYAGLAEVTYDTSISTPDAFMVRRADLQAVVDRMREHGDLLTEAMELSFLLREMNRVVVSTAHARATTHGSSYMEARDLSAAYGSTHALHRLWRRWPSMRADVLANPNVEYTSGYPRLNIERNEDAETKRIYTRGVLSSIKHRILG
;
A
#
# COMPACT_ATOMS: atom_id res chain seq x y z
N MET A 1 -41.21 -10.09 24.58
CA MET A 1 -40.48 -11.26 24.09
C MET A 1 -39.37 -11.54 25.07
N ALA A 2 -39.19 -12.78 25.57
CA ALA A 2 -38.02 -13.11 26.39
C ALA A 2 -36.79 -12.92 25.52
N ALA A 3 -35.80 -12.17 26.03
CA ALA A 3 -34.52 -11.98 25.35
C ALA A 3 -33.90 -13.36 25.10
N LEU A 4 -33.45 -13.63 23.89
CA LEU A 4 -32.71 -14.85 23.58
C LEU A 4 -31.42 -14.84 24.46
N PRO A 5 -31.01 -16.01 24.99
CA PRO A 5 -29.81 -16.06 25.80
C PRO A 5 -28.59 -15.60 24.96
N LEU A 6 -27.73 -14.79 25.56
CA LEU A 6 -26.47 -14.37 24.95
C LEU A 6 -25.62 -15.62 24.62
N THR A 7 -25.13 -15.70 23.39
CA THR A 7 -24.18 -16.72 22.94
C THR A 7 -23.02 -16.04 22.21
N ALA A 8 -21.87 -16.70 22.15
CA ALA A 8 -20.72 -16.21 21.43
C ALA A 8 -20.14 -17.33 20.56
N ASN A 9 -19.54 -16.96 19.45
CA ASN A 9 -18.77 -17.87 18.58
C ASN A 9 -17.40 -17.26 18.31
N ILE A 10 -16.34 -17.77 18.95
CA ILE A 10 -14.98 -17.33 18.68
C ILE A 10 -14.57 -17.81 17.28
N SER A 11 -14.41 -16.88 16.37
CA SER A 11 -14.20 -17.14 14.95
C SER A 11 -12.79 -16.83 14.47
N GLN A 12 -12.03 -15.99 15.20
CA GLN A 12 -10.70 -15.53 14.77
C GLN A 12 -9.73 -15.48 15.95
N VAL A 13 -8.45 -15.72 15.68
CA VAL A 13 -7.35 -15.66 16.65
C VAL A 13 -6.16 -14.97 16.01
N PHE A 14 -5.65 -13.91 16.64
CA PHE A 14 -4.49 -13.15 16.19
C PHE A 14 -3.40 -13.19 17.27
N GLU A 15 -2.15 -13.27 16.88
CA GLU A 15 -1.02 -13.06 17.79
C GLU A 15 -0.60 -11.59 17.74
N ALA A 16 -0.45 -10.99 18.91
CA ALA A 16 0.03 -9.64 19.09
C ALA A 16 1.44 -9.66 19.71
N GLU A 17 2.09 -8.50 19.75
CA GLU A 17 3.42 -8.35 20.37
C GLU A 17 3.47 -8.78 21.83
N HIS A 18 4.69 -9.06 22.31
CA HIS A 18 4.97 -9.40 23.69
C HIS A 18 4.18 -10.60 24.22
N GLY A 19 3.83 -11.54 23.34
CA GLY A 19 3.12 -12.75 23.71
C GLY A 19 1.62 -12.56 24.01
N HIS A 20 1.05 -11.43 23.63
CA HIS A 20 -0.40 -11.23 23.66
C HIS A 20 -1.10 -11.94 22.51
N VAL A 21 -2.36 -12.31 22.73
CA VAL A 21 -3.23 -12.94 21.74
C VAL A 21 -4.58 -12.25 21.76
N VAL A 22 -5.11 -11.97 20.55
CA VAL A 22 -6.46 -11.42 20.40
C VAL A 22 -7.38 -12.49 19.83
N TYR A 23 -8.51 -12.69 20.48
CA TYR A 23 -9.62 -13.51 20.00
C TYR A 23 -10.78 -12.61 19.59
N ARG A 24 -11.44 -12.94 18.48
CA ARG A 24 -12.67 -12.29 18.03
C ARG A 24 -13.83 -13.28 18.13
N ALA A 25 -14.91 -12.87 18.77
CA ALA A 25 -16.13 -13.67 18.89
C ALA A 25 -17.34 -12.86 18.44
N GLU A 26 -18.16 -13.43 17.57
CA GLU A 26 -19.48 -12.88 17.25
C GLU A 26 -20.43 -13.12 18.43
N LEU A 27 -21.12 -12.07 18.88
CA LEU A 27 -22.11 -12.14 19.97
C LEU A 27 -23.51 -12.22 19.37
N HIS A 28 -24.25 -13.29 19.69
CA HIS A 28 -25.63 -13.47 19.28
C HIS A 28 -26.56 -13.43 20.50
N GLY A 29 -27.81 -13.02 20.27
CA GLY A 29 -28.79 -12.87 21.37
C GLY A 29 -28.81 -11.48 21.99
N CYS A 30 -27.80 -10.62 21.72
CA CYS A 30 -27.95 -9.19 21.88
C CYS A 30 -28.78 -8.70 20.67
N GLY A 31 -29.84 -7.97 20.92
CA GLY A 31 -30.72 -7.52 19.83
C GLY A 31 -29.99 -6.68 18.79
N THR A 32 -30.59 -6.60 17.60
CA THR A 32 -30.05 -5.96 16.42
C THR A 32 -30.65 -4.58 16.14
N SER A 33 -31.41 -4.01 17.08
CA SER A 33 -32.05 -2.70 16.95
C SER A 33 -31.37 -1.64 17.85
N ALA A 34 -31.52 -0.38 17.49
CA ALA A 34 -30.98 0.78 18.19
C ALA A 34 -31.35 0.89 19.70
N ASP A 35 -32.34 0.11 20.13
CA ASP A 35 -32.86 0.13 21.51
C ASP A 35 -32.28 -0.98 22.41
N VAL A 36 -31.27 -1.75 21.94
CA VAL A 36 -30.74 -2.87 22.72
C VAL A 36 -29.40 -2.53 23.32
N GLN A 37 -29.37 -2.58 24.64
CA GLN A 37 -28.16 -2.38 25.43
C GLN A 37 -27.12 -3.48 25.12
N LEU A 38 -25.94 -3.11 24.65
CA LEU A 38 -24.82 -4.02 24.44
C LEU A 38 -24.38 -4.64 25.76
N PRO A 39 -23.86 -5.89 25.76
CA PRO A 39 -23.31 -6.50 26.97
C PRO A 39 -22.21 -5.64 27.55
N ASN A 40 -22.12 -5.52 28.87
CA ASN A 40 -21.04 -4.82 29.52
C ASN A 40 -19.72 -5.62 29.36
N PRO A 41 -18.65 -5.05 28.78
CA PRO A 41 -17.37 -5.73 28.67
C PRO A 41 -16.81 -6.25 29.98
N ALA A 42 -17.09 -5.57 31.09
CA ALA A 42 -16.62 -5.97 32.45
C ALA A 42 -17.25 -7.26 32.97
N ASP A 43 -18.36 -7.72 32.40
CA ASP A 43 -19.05 -8.94 32.82
C ASP A 43 -18.53 -10.20 32.13
N PHE A 44 -17.58 -10.05 31.15
CA PHE A 44 -16.91 -11.18 30.52
C PHE A 44 -15.74 -11.69 31.34
N ALA A 45 -15.51 -12.99 31.30
CA ALA A 45 -14.35 -13.62 31.94
C ALA A 45 -13.89 -14.87 31.16
N LEU A 46 -12.63 -15.25 31.38
CA LEU A 46 -12.07 -16.51 30.91
C LEU A 46 -11.95 -17.48 32.09
N THR A 47 -12.47 -18.68 31.94
CA THR A 47 -12.42 -19.73 32.98
C THR A 47 -11.73 -20.99 32.46
N GLY A 48 -11.08 -21.73 33.35
CA GLY A 48 -10.53 -23.05 33.06
C GLY A 48 -11.60 -24.13 32.97
N LYS A 49 -11.20 -25.36 32.63
CA LYS A 49 -12.09 -26.52 32.49
C LYS A 49 -12.94 -26.84 33.74
N ASN A 50 -12.47 -26.44 34.90
CA ASN A 50 -13.14 -26.63 36.20
C ASN A 50 -14.00 -25.40 36.62
N GLY A 51 -14.18 -24.43 35.72
CA GLY A 51 -14.94 -23.21 36.02
C GLY A 51 -14.17 -22.17 36.85
N ALA A 52 -12.93 -22.44 37.27
CA ALA A 52 -12.14 -21.48 38.03
C ALA A 52 -11.64 -20.35 37.10
N PRO A 53 -11.60 -19.07 37.59
CA PRO A 53 -11.01 -17.97 36.84
C PRO A 53 -9.57 -18.26 36.44
N LEU A 54 -9.17 -17.88 35.22
CA LEU A 54 -7.80 -18.02 34.78
C LEU A 54 -6.94 -16.88 35.36
N ALA A 55 -5.69 -17.18 35.71
CA ALA A 55 -4.70 -16.16 36.11
C ALA A 55 -4.49 -15.09 35.02
N ALA A 56 -4.70 -15.45 33.78
CA ALA A 56 -4.65 -14.53 32.63
C ALA A 56 -5.66 -13.37 32.71
N ASN A 57 -6.74 -13.49 33.53
CA ASN A 57 -7.74 -12.42 33.66
C ASN A 57 -7.15 -11.09 34.12
N ALA A 58 -6.07 -11.10 34.90
CA ALA A 58 -5.38 -9.88 35.35
C ALA A 58 -4.85 -9.05 34.18
N HIS A 59 -4.55 -9.69 33.04
CA HIS A 59 -4.01 -9.06 31.83
C HIS A 59 -4.97 -9.14 30.64
N THR A 60 -6.20 -9.65 30.85
CA THR A 60 -7.21 -9.74 29.80
C THR A 60 -8.02 -8.44 29.72
N ARG A 61 -8.29 -7.99 28.52
CA ARG A 61 -9.18 -6.87 28.23
C ARG A 61 -10.25 -7.34 27.27
N PHE A 62 -11.47 -6.86 27.49
CA PHE A 62 -12.62 -7.15 26.65
C PHE A 62 -13.11 -5.85 26.03
N TYR A 63 -13.36 -5.86 24.72
CA TYR A 63 -13.88 -4.73 23.98
C TYR A 63 -15.06 -5.21 23.12
N ILE A 64 -16.12 -4.43 23.05
CA ILE A 64 -17.23 -4.71 22.14
C ILE A 64 -17.11 -3.77 20.95
N LEU A 65 -17.01 -4.35 19.74
CA LEU A 65 -17.08 -3.65 18.49
C LEU A 65 -18.53 -3.63 18.02
N GLU A 66 -19.08 -2.45 17.92
CA GLU A 66 -20.47 -2.21 17.60
C GLU A 66 -20.76 -2.48 16.12
N PRO A 67 -21.90 -3.10 15.75
CA PRO A 67 -22.22 -3.28 14.34
C PRO A 67 -22.56 -1.95 13.68
N GLN A 68 -21.88 -1.65 12.57
CA GLN A 68 -22.18 -0.47 11.75
C GLN A 68 -23.31 -0.69 10.74
N THR A 69 -23.66 -1.94 10.51
CA THR A 69 -24.73 -2.33 9.59
C THR A 69 -25.91 -2.92 10.38
N PRO A 70 -27.15 -2.46 10.17
CA PRO A 70 -28.32 -3.04 10.81
C PRO A 70 -28.42 -4.55 10.58
N GLY A 71 -28.77 -5.30 11.62
CA GLY A 71 -28.93 -6.75 11.55
C GLY A 71 -27.66 -7.57 11.77
N ARG A 72 -26.51 -6.93 11.99
CA ARG A 72 -25.26 -7.62 12.32
C ARG A 72 -25.09 -7.85 13.81
N ALA A 73 -24.36 -8.90 14.13
CA ALA A 73 -23.95 -9.17 15.51
C ALA A 73 -22.78 -8.28 15.92
N PRO A 74 -22.74 -7.76 17.16
CA PRO A 74 -21.54 -7.12 17.69
C PRO A 74 -20.41 -8.14 17.85
N ILE A 75 -19.18 -7.67 17.78
CA ILE A 75 -17.98 -8.50 17.91
C ILE A 75 -17.33 -8.23 19.27
N LEU A 76 -17.13 -9.28 20.06
CA LEU A 76 -16.32 -9.24 21.26
C LEU A 76 -14.86 -9.46 20.89
N SER A 77 -14.00 -8.50 21.20
CA SER A 77 -12.55 -8.63 21.13
C SER A 77 -11.97 -8.94 22.51
N ILE A 78 -11.17 -9.98 22.58
CA ILE A 78 -10.54 -10.47 23.81
C ILE A 78 -9.03 -10.39 23.64
N LEU A 79 -8.39 -9.39 24.25
CA LEU A 79 -6.95 -9.26 24.31
C LEU A 79 -6.43 -9.96 25.57
N THR A 80 -5.55 -10.94 25.43
CA THR A 80 -5.02 -11.72 26.54
C THR A 80 -3.58 -12.18 26.29
N THR A 81 -2.95 -12.85 27.28
CA THR A 81 -1.58 -13.36 27.15
C THR A 81 -1.51 -14.67 26.35
N GLY A 82 -0.37 -14.92 25.71
CA GLY A 82 -0.16 -16.08 24.83
C GLY A 82 -0.27 -17.45 25.48
N SER A 83 -0.17 -17.55 26.81
CA SER A 83 -0.37 -18.78 27.59
C SER A 83 -1.82 -19.27 27.62
N THR A 84 -2.78 -18.42 27.24
CA THR A 84 -4.22 -18.71 27.30
C THR A 84 -4.70 -19.45 26.06
N ALA A 85 -4.34 -20.73 25.95
CA ALA A 85 -4.71 -21.56 24.79
C ALA A 85 -5.99 -22.40 25.00
N ASN A 86 -6.36 -22.66 26.26
CA ASN A 86 -7.54 -23.46 26.62
C ASN A 86 -8.35 -22.69 27.67
N PHE A 87 -9.54 -22.25 27.28
CA PHE A 87 -10.42 -21.49 28.16
C PHE A 87 -11.88 -21.64 27.75
N THR A 88 -12.77 -21.34 28.65
CA THR A 88 -14.20 -21.10 28.37
C THR A 88 -14.47 -19.61 28.54
N LEU A 89 -15.01 -18.96 27.50
CA LEU A 89 -15.52 -17.60 27.58
C LEU A 89 -16.85 -17.61 28.34
N THR A 90 -16.98 -16.77 29.36
CA THR A 90 -18.21 -16.64 30.15
C THR A 90 -18.69 -15.19 30.17
N TYR A 91 -19.99 -15.00 30.34
CA TYR A 91 -20.62 -13.71 30.61
C TYR A 91 -21.50 -13.85 31.86
N GLN A 92 -21.27 -13.07 32.87
CA GLN A 92 -21.95 -13.19 34.18
C GLN A 92 -21.95 -14.63 34.71
N GLY A 93 -20.87 -15.36 34.52
CA GLY A 93 -20.71 -16.76 34.93
C GLY A 93 -21.37 -17.80 34.00
N ILE A 94 -22.10 -17.40 32.99
CA ILE A 94 -22.73 -18.31 32.00
C ILE A 94 -21.71 -18.61 30.89
N SER A 95 -21.51 -19.89 30.56
CA SER A 95 -20.61 -20.30 29.46
C SER A 95 -21.17 -19.91 28.10
N LEU A 96 -20.38 -19.23 27.30
CA LEU A 96 -20.74 -18.79 25.94
C LEU A 96 -20.05 -19.62 24.86
N ASP A 97 -18.72 -19.82 24.96
CA ASP A 97 -17.92 -20.58 23.98
C ASP A 97 -16.65 -21.14 24.66
N THR A 98 -16.09 -22.19 24.06
CA THR A 98 -14.88 -22.85 24.56
C THR A 98 -13.77 -22.88 23.51
N MET A 99 -12.60 -22.34 23.85
CA MET A 99 -11.39 -22.43 23.07
C MET A 99 -10.54 -23.61 23.55
N THR A 100 -10.01 -24.37 22.59
CA THR A 100 -9.02 -25.43 22.86
C THR A 100 -7.75 -25.16 22.05
N GLY A 101 -6.62 -25.66 22.50
CA GLY A 101 -5.35 -25.47 21.79
C GLY A 101 -5.41 -25.95 20.33
N ARG A 102 -6.13 -27.07 20.04
CA ARG A 102 -6.34 -27.55 18.66
C ARG A 102 -7.24 -26.62 17.84
N ARG A 103 -8.28 -26.03 18.45
CA ARG A 103 -9.14 -25.05 17.78
C ARG A 103 -8.37 -23.78 17.52
N ARG A 104 -7.61 -23.27 18.51
CA ARG A 104 -6.75 -22.12 18.39
C ARG A 104 -5.77 -22.28 17.22
N GLU A 105 -5.04 -23.41 17.13
CA GLU A 105 -4.06 -23.62 16.07
C GLU A 105 -4.68 -23.62 14.66
N ARG A 106 -5.89 -24.16 14.50
CA ARG A 106 -6.62 -24.11 13.23
C ARG A 106 -7.12 -22.72 12.84
N MET A 107 -7.36 -21.86 13.84
CA MET A 107 -7.87 -20.51 13.66
C MET A 107 -6.78 -19.46 13.72
N ARG A 108 -5.55 -19.88 14.07
CA ARG A 108 -4.40 -19.00 14.23
C ARG A 108 -4.03 -18.40 12.88
N ILE A 109 -4.12 -17.10 12.82
CA ILE A 109 -3.56 -16.32 11.74
C ILE A 109 -2.14 -15.99 12.18
N ARG A 110 -1.14 -16.69 11.60
CA ARG A 110 0.26 -16.39 11.85
C ARG A 110 0.58 -15.05 11.25
N ARG A 111 1.21 -14.21 12.03
CA ARG A 111 1.91 -13.01 11.61
C ARG A 111 3.39 -13.31 11.79
N ASP A 112 4.13 -13.36 10.70
CA ASP A 112 5.57 -13.23 10.80
C ASP A 112 5.91 -11.74 10.72
N LEU A 113 6.81 -11.34 11.61
CA LEU A 113 7.16 -9.97 11.95
C LEU A 113 8.01 -9.29 10.88
N ASP A 114 8.46 -10.03 9.89
CA ASP A 114 9.23 -9.49 8.79
C ASP A 114 8.31 -8.85 7.75
N MET A 115 8.79 -7.84 7.05
CA MET A 115 8.10 -7.17 5.93
C MET A 115 7.65 -8.14 4.82
N VAL A 116 7.86 -9.40 5.04
CA VAL A 116 7.60 -10.54 4.18
C VAL A 116 6.38 -11.28 4.70
N ASN A 117 5.41 -11.50 3.84
CA ASN A 117 4.20 -12.23 4.18
C ASN A 117 4.42 -13.75 3.95
N PRO A 118 4.44 -14.59 5.01
CA PRO A 118 4.69 -16.04 4.87
C PRO A 118 3.71 -16.76 3.95
N SER A 119 2.48 -16.25 3.80
CA SER A 119 1.52 -16.81 2.87
C SER A 119 1.86 -16.50 1.41
N ILE A 120 2.61 -15.44 1.16
CA ILE A 120 3.19 -15.12 -0.14
C ILE A 120 4.45 -15.95 -0.34
N ASP A 121 5.39 -15.93 0.58
CA ASP A 121 6.67 -16.67 0.47
C ASP A 121 6.46 -18.17 0.37
N GLY A 122 5.62 -18.75 1.21
CA GLY A 122 5.32 -20.18 1.18
C GLY A 122 4.69 -20.64 -0.14
N ALA A 123 4.02 -19.76 -0.86
CA ALA A 123 3.42 -20.02 -2.15
C ALA A 123 4.34 -19.63 -3.33
N TYR A 124 5.36 -18.80 -3.10
CA TYR A 124 6.17 -18.20 -4.15
C TYR A 124 6.97 -19.23 -4.96
N ALA A 125 7.42 -20.30 -4.36
CA ALA A 125 8.07 -21.41 -5.08
C ALA A 125 7.18 -22.01 -6.20
N SER A 126 5.86 -21.86 -6.10
CA SER A 126 4.87 -22.28 -7.11
C SER A 126 4.42 -21.14 -8.03
N TYR A 127 4.97 -19.92 -7.86
CA TYR A 127 4.63 -18.79 -8.70
C TYR A 127 5.11 -19.02 -10.14
N PRO A 128 4.28 -18.76 -11.16
CA PRO A 128 4.65 -18.95 -12.55
C PRO A 128 5.86 -18.08 -12.90
N LYS A 129 6.94 -18.71 -13.37
CA LYS A 129 8.09 -17.98 -13.88
C LYS A 129 7.75 -17.31 -15.20
N PRO A 130 8.30 -16.11 -15.48
CA PRO A 130 8.12 -15.44 -16.76
C PRO A 130 8.51 -16.35 -17.94
N LYS A 131 7.78 -16.22 -19.06
CA LYS A 131 8.00 -16.95 -20.30
C LYS A 131 8.19 -15.97 -21.45
N PRO A 132 8.79 -16.37 -22.59
CA PRO A 132 8.86 -15.53 -23.78
C PRO A 132 7.48 -15.01 -24.18
N LEU A 133 7.42 -13.78 -24.68
CA LEU A 133 6.19 -13.28 -25.31
C LEU A 133 5.89 -14.03 -26.62
N PRO A 134 4.61 -14.08 -27.04
CA PRO A 134 4.27 -14.58 -28.36
C PRO A 134 5.03 -13.84 -29.45
N GLU A 135 5.40 -14.55 -30.52
CA GLU A 135 6.04 -13.94 -31.67
C GLU A 135 5.21 -12.79 -32.25
N GLY A 136 5.86 -11.68 -32.59
CA GLY A 136 5.18 -10.48 -33.07
C GLY A 136 4.64 -9.54 -31.98
N SER A 137 4.86 -9.83 -30.70
CA SER A 137 4.51 -8.91 -29.60
C SER A 137 5.26 -7.58 -29.66
N ILE A 138 6.45 -7.59 -30.26
CA ILE A 138 7.22 -6.40 -30.60
C ILE A 138 7.21 -6.28 -32.13
N PRO A 139 6.75 -5.15 -32.72
CA PRO A 139 6.80 -4.93 -34.17
C PRO A 139 8.22 -5.07 -34.73
N GLN A 140 8.35 -5.63 -35.92
CA GLN A 140 9.65 -5.90 -36.55
C GLN A 140 10.48 -4.64 -36.85
N ASP A 141 9.83 -3.48 -36.94
CA ASP A 141 10.44 -2.18 -37.18
C ASP A 141 10.68 -1.38 -35.90
N PHE A 142 10.39 -1.96 -34.71
CA PHE A 142 10.57 -1.32 -33.41
C PHE A 142 11.79 -1.90 -32.69
N HIS A 143 12.92 -1.21 -32.78
CA HIS A 143 14.21 -1.66 -32.24
C HIS A 143 14.94 -0.57 -31.44
N PRO A 144 14.31 0.11 -30.46
CA PRO A 144 15.03 1.09 -29.67
C PRO A 144 16.21 0.44 -28.91
N LEU A 145 17.35 1.13 -28.90
CA LEU A 145 18.52 0.66 -28.16
C LEU A 145 18.32 0.93 -26.66
N VAL A 146 18.55 -0.10 -25.85
CA VAL A 146 18.55 0.00 -24.39
C VAL A 146 19.98 -0.04 -23.87
N SER A 147 20.42 1.02 -23.19
CA SER A 147 21.71 1.04 -22.47
C SER A 147 21.48 0.57 -21.03
N ILE A 148 22.11 -0.50 -20.63
CA ILE A 148 22.11 -0.98 -19.23
C ILE A 148 23.37 -0.43 -18.54
N ILE A 149 23.21 0.36 -17.50
CA ILE A 149 24.31 0.95 -16.75
C ILE A 149 24.57 0.10 -15.51
N CYS A 150 25.82 -0.29 -15.32
CA CYS A 150 26.26 -1.05 -14.16
C CYS A 150 27.59 -0.48 -13.60
N PRO A 151 27.54 0.27 -12.49
CA PRO A 151 28.77 0.72 -11.81
C PRO A 151 29.42 -0.46 -11.06
N LEU A 152 30.73 -0.62 -11.22
CA LEU A 152 31.51 -1.67 -10.59
C LEU A 152 32.49 -1.09 -9.59
N TYR A 153 32.51 -1.63 -8.36
CA TYR A 153 33.53 -1.30 -7.36
C TYR A 153 33.83 -2.52 -6.50
N ASN A 154 35.06 -3.04 -6.64
CA ASN A 154 35.51 -4.26 -5.94
C ASN A 154 34.49 -5.41 -5.98
N THR A 155 33.85 -5.59 -7.12
CA THR A 155 32.77 -6.59 -7.31
C THR A 155 33.32 -7.99 -7.15
N PRO A 156 32.69 -8.88 -6.34
CA PRO A 156 33.05 -10.27 -6.29
C PRO A 156 32.89 -10.93 -7.68
N LEU A 157 33.91 -11.64 -8.14
CA LEU A 157 33.94 -12.19 -9.51
C LEU A 157 32.76 -13.13 -9.84
N PRO A 158 32.28 -13.97 -8.93
CA PRO A 158 31.05 -14.75 -9.20
C PRO A 158 29.86 -13.84 -9.53
N TYR A 159 29.59 -12.81 -8.71
CA TYR A 159 28.45 -11.91 -8.90
C TYR A 159 28.56 -11.12 -10.21
N LEU A 160 29.76 -10.60 -10.51
CA LEU A 160 30.01 -9.94 -11.79
C LEU A 160 29.65 -10.82 -12.99
N ARG A 161 30.07 -12.10 -12.95
CA ARG A 161 29.77 -13.06 -14.02
C ARG A 161 28.28 -13.35 -14.14
N ASP A 162 27.60 -13.53 -13.02
CA ASP A 162 26.16 -13.80 -12.99
C ASP A 162 25.38 -12.62 -13.59
N MET A 163 25.71 -11.39 -13.17
CA MET A 163 25.12 -10.17 -13.72
C MET A 163 25.33 -10.07 -15.24
N ILE A 164 26.58 -10.20 -15.73
CA ILE A 164 26.86 -10.11 -17.18
C ILE A 164 26.15 -11.23 -17.94
N ASN A 165 26.14 -12.46 -17.43
CA ASN A 165 25.45 -13.58 -18.06
C ASN A 165 23.93 -13.36 -18.12
N SER A 166 23.34 -12.74 -17.10
CA SER A 166 21.91 -12.42 -17.09
C SER A 166 21.54 -11.38 -18.17
N VAL A 167 22.45 -10.44 -18.45
CA VAL A 167 22.30 -9.48 -19.57
C VAL A 167 22.48 -10.16 -20.93
N LEU A 168 23.47 -11.03 -21.06
CA LEU A 168 23.68 -11.83 -22.28
C LEU A 168 22.51 -12.74 -22.62
N ALA A 169 21.76 -13.19 -21.60
CA ALA A 169 20.59 -14.05 -21.75
C ALA A 169 19.31 -13.29 -22.19
N GLN A 170 19.33 -11.96 -22.32
CA GLN A 170 18.16 -11.20 -22.70
C GLN A 170 17.61 -11.60 -24.06
N THR A 171 16.32 -11.89 -24.16
CA THR A 171 15.61 -12.27 -25.40
C THR A 171 15.47 -11.09 -26.35
N TYR A 172 15.33 -9.87 -25.85
CA TYR A 172 15.47 -8.65 -26.64
C TYR A 172 16.95 -8.35 -26.88
N THR A 173 17.38 -8.26 -28.13
CA THR A 173 18.81 -8.27 -28.48
C THR A 173 19.42 -6.88 -28.76
N THR A 174 18.59 -5.83 -28.88
CA THR A 174 19.06 -4.47 -29.16
C THR A 174 19.36 -3.73 -27.86
N TRP A 175 20.49 -4.08 -27.26
CA TRP A 175 20.98 -3.48 -26.01
C TRP A 175 22.49 -3.27 -26.05
N GLU A 176 22.98 -2.40 -25.19
CA GLU A 176 24.37 -2.27 -24.79
C GLU A 176 24.49 -2.34 -23.25
N LEU A 177 25.55 -2.97 -22.75
CA LEU A 177 25.93 -2.95 -21.34
C LEU A 177 27.11 -2.02 -21.14
N VAL A 178 26.91 -0.96 -20.36
CA VAL A 178 27.94 0.04 -20.04
C VAL A 178 28.36 -0.14 -18.60
N MET A 179 29.49 -0.79 -18.39
CA MET A 179 30.08 -1.02 -17.06
C MET A 179 31.10 0.07 -16.77
N VAL A 180 30.95 0.76 -15.63
CA VAL A 180 31.91 1.76 -15.14
C VAL A 180 32.74 1.11 -14.06
N ASN A 181 33.99 0.74 -14.40
CA ASN A 181 34.90 0.06 -13.49
C ASN A 181 35.71 1.10 -12.68
N ALA A 182 35.30 1.31 -11.43
CA ALA A 182 36.00 2.17 -10.47
C ALA A 182 37.05 1.43 -9.63
N SER A 183 37.51 0.27 -10.08
CA SER A 183 38.59 -0.54 -9.47
C SER A 183 39.51 -1.09 -10.57
N PRO A 184 40.10 -0.23 -11.44
CA PRO A 184 40.88 -0.69 -12.59
C PRO A 184 42.17 -1.40 -12.19
N ASP A 185 42.68 -1.18 -10.97
CA ASP A 185 43.87 -1.87 -10.43
C ASP A 185 43.55 -3.29 -9.92
N ASN A 186 42.28 -3.72 -9.91
CA ASN A 186 41.91 -5.07 -9.55
C ASN A 186 42.13 -6.03 -10.75
N GLU A 187 43.32 -6.67 -10.77
CA GLU A 187 43.73 -7.56 -11.87
C GLU A 187 42.71 -8.68 -12.14
N GLY A 188 42.12 -9.25 -11.07
CA GLY A 188 41.10 -10.31 -11.22
C GLY A 188 39.82 -9.83 -11.90
N MET A 189 39.38 -8.58 -11.64
CA MET A 189 38.27 -7.97 -12.36
C MET A 189 38.61 -7.70 -13.82
N GLN A 190 39.79 -7.15 -14.10
CA GLN A 190 40.26 -6.89 -15.46
C GLN A 190 40.31 -8.18 -16.29
N GLU A 191 40.90 -9.25 -15.73
CA GLU A 191 40.91 -10.56 -16.37
C GLU A 191 39.51 -11.10 -16.64
N ALA A 192 38.61 -10.99 -15.66
CA ALA A 192 37.22 -11.46 -15.82
C ALA A 192 36.49 -10.67 -16.91
N LEU A 193 36.60 -9.34 -16.92
CA LEU A 193 35.99 -8.46 -17.93
C LEU A 193 36.54 -8.75 -19.33
N ALA A 194 37.84 -9.01 -19.46
CA ALA A 194 38.49 -9.33 -20.73
C ALA A 194 38.00 -10.67 -21.35
N THR A 195 37.34 -11.55 -20.58
CA THR A 195 36.77 -12.79 -21.13
C THR A 195 35.53 -12.57 -21.99
N TYR A 196 34.87 -11.42 -21.87
CA TYR A 196 33.64 -11.09 -22.60
C TYR A 196 33.96 -10.33 -23.90
N ALA A 197 33.89 -11.00 -25.02
CA ALA A 197 34.20 -10.44 -26.36
C ALA A 197 32.95 -9.93 -27.12
N ASP A 198 31.80 -9.82 -26.47
CA ASP A 198 30.57 -9.30 -27.10
C ASP A 198 30.70 -7.79 -27.36
N PRO A 199 30.53 -7.31 -28.63
CA PRO A 199 30.67 -5.90 -28.96
C PRO A 199 29.63 -4.96 -28.30
N ARG A 200 28.57 -5.52 -27.76
CA ARG A 200 27.55 -4.77 -27.00
C ARG A 200 28.00 -4.46 -25.57
N ILE A 201 29.05 -5.12 -25.08
CA ILE A 201 29.61 -4.90 -23.73
C ILE A 201 30.71 -3.85 -23.82
N LYS A 202 30.54 -2.76 -23.06
CA LYS A 202 31.48 -1.63 -22.98
C LYS A 202 31.96 -1.47 -21.54
N THR A 203 33.24 -1.53 -21.32
CA THR A 203 33.86 -1.24 -20.02
C THR A 203 34.57 0.12 -20.08
N ILE A 204 34.30 0.96 -19.09
CA ILE A 204 34.95 2.24 -18.90
C ILE A 204 35.76 2.14 -17.61
N ASP A 205 37.07 2.03 -17.74
CA ASP A 205 37.96 2.08 -16.58
C ASP A 205 38.08 3.53 -16.09
N PHE A 206 37.78 3.74 -14.83
CA PHE A 206 37.86 5.05 -14.20
C PHE A 206 38.76 4.97 -12.97
N PRO A 207 39.86 5.73 -12.90
CA PRO A 207 40.89 5.54 -11.87
C PRO A 207 40.46 6.02 -10.48
N GLU A 208 39.43 6.85 -10.40
CA GLU A 208 38.87 7.34 -9.14
C GLU A 208 37.50 6.77 -8.88
N ASN A 209 37.26 6.26 -7.67
CA ASN A 209 35.91 5.91 -7.25
C ASN A 209 35.16 7.19 -6.84
N LEU A 210 34.26 7.66 -7.70
CA LEU A 210 33.40 8.83 -7.46
C LEU A 210 32.13 8.49 -6.66
N GLY A 211 32.11 7.35 -5.98
CA GLY A 211 30.90 6.85 -5.33
C GLY A 211 29.87 6.35 -6.34
N ILE A 212 28.78 5.76 -5.83
CA ILE A 212 27.79 5.15 -6.71
C ILE A 212 27.09 6.16 -7.64
N ALA A 213 26.78 7.36 -7.13
CA ALA A 213 26.16 8.42 -7.93
C ALA A 213 27.08 8.89 -9.07
N GLY A 214 28.34 9.20 -8.76
CA GLY A 214 29.32 9.65 -9.74
C GLY A 214 29.63 8.61 -10.80
N ASN A 215 29.81 7.34 -10.41
CA ASN A 215 30.06 6.23 -11.34
C ASN A 215 28.84 5.98 -12.25
N THR A 216 27.63 6.01 -11.70
CA THR A 216 26.38 5.90 -12.49
C THR A 216 26.26 7.04 -13.50
N ASN A 217 26.63 8.26 -13.13
CA ASN A 217 26.61 9.42 -14.02
C ASN A 217 27.58 9.29 -15.19
N ILE A 218 28.77 8.69 -14.98
CA ILE A 218 29.70 8.36 -16.07
C ILE A 218 29.03 7.42 -17.06
N GLY A 219 28.39 6.35 -16.56
CA GLY A 219 27.66 5.39 -17.39
C GLY A 219 26.53 6.04 -18.21
N ILE A 220 25.72 6.91 -17.57
CA ILE A 220 24.63 7.63 -18.25
C ILE A 220 25.15 8.51 -19.39
N ARG A 221 26.29 9.20 -19.18
CA ARG A 221 26.90 10.05 -20.22
C ARG A 221 27.48 9.24 -21.37
N ALA A 222 27.93 8.01 -21.12
CA ALA A 222 28.48 7.11 -22.13
C ALA A 222 27.41 6.31 -22.88
N ALA A 223 26.22 6.19 -22.30
CA ALA A 223 25.08 5.50 -22.87
C ALA A 223 24.61 6.13 -24.17
N THR A 224 24.28 5.32 -25.18
CA THR A 224 23.84 5.78 -26.51
C THR A 224 22.39 5.38 -26.81
N GLY A 225 21.76 4.56 -25.95
CA GLY A 225 20.41 4.02 -26.15
C GLY A 225 19.28 5.05 -26.06
N ASP A 226 18.15 4.70 -26.62
CA ASP A 226 16.89 5.45 -26.53
C ASP A 226 16.30 5.39 -25.12
N TYR A 227 16.61 4.30 -24.41
CA TYR A 227 16.30 4.07 -23.00
C TYR A 227 17.58 3.75 -22.24
N VAL A 228 17.61 4.13 -20.98
CA VAL A 228 18.70 3.81 -20.04
C VAL A 228 18.11 3.07 -18.85
N ALA A 229 18.60 1.87 -18.60
CA ALA A 229 18.24 1.00 -17.49
C ALA A 229 19.40 0.89 -16.51
N PHE A 230 19.09 0.58 -15.25
CA PHE A 230 20.07 0.52 -14.17
C PHE A 230 20.06 -0.88 -13.54
N ALA A 231 21.24 -1.45 -13.39
CA ALA A 231 21.44 -2.74 -12.75
C ALA A 231 22.62 -2.66 -11.76
N ASP A 232 22.45 -3.28 -10.60
CA ASP A 232 23.53 -3.40 -9.63
C ASP A 232 24.47 -4.55 -10.03
N HIS A 233 25.74 -4.44 -9.62
CA HIS A 233 26.82 -5.34 -10.07
C HIS A 233 26.77 -6.74 -9.45
N ASP A 234 25.93 -6.96 -8.45
CA ASP A 234 25.75 -8.18 -7.69
C ASP A 234 24.39 -8.86 -7.92
N ASP A 235 23.51 -8.23 -8.69
CA ASP A 235 22.16 -8.70 -8.99
C ASP A 235 22.06 -9.45 -10.32
N THR A 236 20.87 -10.00 -10.62
CA THR A 236 20.61 -10.66 -11.90
C THR A 236 19.26 -10.24 -12.49
N LEU A 237 19.16 -10.30 -13.80
CA LEU A 237 17.97 -9.95 -14.57
C LEU A 237 17.26 -11.20 -15.09
N SER A 238 15.93 -11.22 -15.04
CA SER A 238 15.16 -12.18 -15.82
C SER A 238 15.48 -12.03 -17.31
N PRO A 239 15.59 -13.12 -18.09
CA PRO A 239 15.86 -13.04 -19.52
C PRO A 239 14.84 -12.22 -20.33
N TYR A 240 13.70 -11.93 -19.74
CA TYR A 240 12.55 -11.31 -20.40
C TYR A 240 12.30 -9.85 -20.03
N VAL A 241 13.11 -9.24 -19.14
CA VAL A 241 12.81 -7.88 -18.67
C VAL A 241 12.82 -6.85 -19.81
N LEU A 242 13.82 -6.88 -20.67
CA LEU A 242 13.89 -5.95 -21.81
C LEU A 242 12.79 -6.24 -22.82
N GLU A 243 12.47 -7.49 -23.09
CA GLU A 243 11.35 -7.89 -23.96
C GLU A 243 10.02 -7.31 -23.48
N ARG A 244 9.74 -7.41 -22.18
CA ARG A 244 8.52 -6.85 -21.57
C ARG A 244 8.45 -5.35 -21.71
N TYR A 245 9.54 -4.66 -21.38
CA TYR A 245 9.59 -3.20 -21.45
C TYR A 245 9.43 -2.70 -22.87
N MET A 246 10.09 -3.34 -23.84
CA MET A 246 10.01 -2.95 -25.25
C MET A 246 8.66 -3.29 -25.89
N ALA A 247 8.06 -4.42 -25.54
CA ALA A 247 6.70 -4.74 -25.99
C ALA A 247 5.68 -3.72 -25.47
N PHE A 248 5.85 -3.23 -24.24
CA PHE A 248 5.00 -2.16 -23.71
C PHE A 248 5.28 -0.82 -24.40
N ALA A 249 6.55 -0.46 -24.58
CA ALA A 249 6.95 0.77 -25.26
C ALA A 249 6.45 0.83 -26.71
N ALA A 250 6.43 -0.31 -27.42
CA ALA A 250 5.91 -0.39 -28.79
C ALA A 250 4.42 -0.02 -28.88
N GLN A 251 3.64 -0.34 -27.84
CA GLN A 251 2.22 0.01 -27.78
C GLN A 251 1.98 1.41 -27.23
N HIS A 252 2.93 1.96 -26.48
CA HIS A 252 2.85 3.23 -25.78
C HIS A 252 4.09 4.09 -26.05
N PRO A 253 4.14 4.80 -27.19
CA PRO A 253 5.31 5.63 -27.57
C PRO A 253 5.61 6.79 -26.61
N ASP A 254 4.71 7.07 -25.67
CA ASP A 254 4.86 8.04 -24.59
C ASP A 254 5.35 7.40 -23.28
N ALA A 255 5.73 6.11 -23.28
CA ALA A 255 6.27 5.41 -22.12
C ALA A 255 7.71 5.87 -21.84
N ASP A 256 7.92 6.49 -20.69
CA ASP A 256 9.18 7.18 -20.35
C ASP A 256 9.88 6.62 -19.12
N LEU A 257 9.15 6.03 -18.18
CA LEU A 257 9.70 5.40 -16.99
C LEU A 257 9.09 4.02 -16.82
N PHE A 258 9.93 3.01 -16.57
CA PHE A 258 9.52 1.63 -16.35
C PHE A 258 10.10 1.08 -15.06
N TYR A 259 9.35 0.21 -14.40
CA TYR A 259 9.79 -0.62 -13.28
C TYR A 259 9.01 -1.93 -13.27
N CYS A 260 9.53 -2.93 -12.57
CA CYS A 260 8.91 -4.25 -12.45
C CYS A 260 8.87 -4.71 -10.99
N ASP A 261 8.23 -5.86 -10.76
CA ASP A 261 8.32 -6.58 -9.49
C ASP A 261 9.71 -7.21 -9.35
N GLU A 262 10.09 -7.49 -8.11
CA GLU A 262 11.40 -8.04 -7.77
C GLU A 262 11.28 -9.13 -6.69
N ASP A 263 12.31 -9.95 -6.57
CA ASP A 263 12.47 -10.89 -5.47
C ASP A 263 13.91 -10.88 -4.93
N ASN A 264 14.15 -11.61 -3.86
CA ASN A 264 15.48 -11.81 -3.29
C ASN A 264 15.99 -13.20 -3.65
N PHE A 265 17.32 -13.35 -3.76
CA PHE A 265 17.99 -14.64 -3.86
C PHE A 265 19.38 -14.59 -3.20
N GLU A 266 19.95 -15.73 -2.85
CA GLU A 266 21.29 -15.82 -2.26
C GLU A 266 22.30 -16.46 -3.22
N LYS A 267 21.88 -17.50 -3.95
CA LYS A 267 22.69 -18.22 -4.94
C LYS A 267 21.93 -18.41 -6.23
N ASP A 268 22.64 -18.57 -7.34
CA ASP A 268 22.05 -18.60 -8.69
C ASP A 268 21.03 -19.71 -8.95
N ASP A 269 21.14 -20.82 -8.24
CA ASP A 269 20.24 -21.96 -8.34
C ASP A 269 19.14 -21.96 -7.27
N ASP A 270 19.11 -20.92 -6.42
CA ASP A 270 18.06 -20.77 -5.43
C ASP A 270 16.73 -20.37 -6.10
N ALA A 271 15.62 -20.95 -5.62
CA ALA A 271 14.33 -20.35 -5.85
C ALA A 271 14.31 -18.96 -5.16
N GLY A 272 13.92 -17.92 -5.88
CA GLY A 272 13.77 -16.59 -5.27
C GLY A 272 12.83 -16.64 -4.07
N TYR A 273 12.98 -15.70 -3.15
CA TYR A 273 12.14 -15.55 -1.95
C TYR A 273 11.82 -14.08 -1.70
N ALA A 274 10.92 -13.82 -0.76
CA ALA A 274 10.50 -12.46 -0.38
C ALA A 274 10.12 -11.57 -1.58
N PRO A 275 9.20 -12.02 -2.48
CA PRO A 275 8.84 -11.23 -3.64
C PRO A 275 8.19 -9.91 -3.21
N ARG A 276 8.53 -8.84 -3.92
CA ARG A 276 7.94 -7.52 -3.78
C ARG A 276 7.06 -7.23 -4.98
N PHE A 277 5.78 -7.46 -4.81
CA PHE A 277 4.75 -7.13 -5.79
C PHE A 277 4.34 -5.67 -5.63
N LYS A 278 4.84 -4.83 -6.50
CA LYS A 278 4.69 -3.36 -6.45
C LYS A 278 3.33 -2.93 -6.98
N PRO A 279 2.75 -1.81 -6.52
CA PRO A 279 1.56 -1.24 -7.14
C PRO A 279 1.90 -0.55 -8.48
N ASP A 280 0.88 -0.24 -9.28
CA ASP A 280 1.02 0.77 -10.33
C ASP A 280 1.46 2.10 -9.70
N PHE A 281 1.93 3.05 -10.55
CA PHE A 281 2.52 4.28 -10.03
C PHE A 281 1.62 5.00 -9.04
N ASN A 282 2.15 5.18 -7.83
CA ASN A 282 1.51 5.74 -6.66
C ASN A 282 2.44 6.82 -6.09
N ARG A 283 2.05 8.08 -6.29
CA ARG A 283 2.90 9.23 -5.96
C ARG A 283 3.14 9.35 -4.46
N ASP A 284 2.10 9.24 -3.66
CA ASP A 284 2.22 9.36 -2.21
C ASP A 284 3.00 8.20 -1.59
N LEU A 285 2.93 7.01 -2.21
CA LEU A 285 3.79 5.90 -1.83
C LEU A 285 5.26 6.18 -2.20
N LEU A 286 5.51 6.75 -3.38
CA LEU A 286 6.87 7.14 -3.77
C LEU A 286 7.45 8.22 -2.84
N TYR A 287 6.61 9.08 -2.28
CA TYR A 287 7.06 10.05 -1.25
C TYR A 287 7.32 9.40 0.10
N SER A 288 6.75 8.22 0.35
CA SER A 288 6.98 7.47 1.57
C SER A 288 8.23 6.59 1.53
N TYR A 289 8.55 5.99 0.39
CA TYR A 289 9.81 5.25 0.14
C TYR A 289 9.99 4.94 -1.35
N ASN A 290 11.24 4.63 -1.75
CA ASN A 290 11.56 4.29 -3.14
C ASN A 290 11.15 2.85 -3.49
N TYR A 291 9.88 2.64 -3.83
CA TYR A 291 9.39 1.32 -4.26
C TYR A 291 9.61 1.05 -5.76
N VAL A 292 9.93 2.06 -6.56
CA VAL A 292 10.08 1.98 -8.03
C VAL A 292 11.36 1.24 -8.44
N VAL A 293 12.42 1.32 -7.65
CA VAL A 293 13.66 0.53 -7.80
C VAL A 293 13.37 -0.96 -7.50
N HIS A 294 13.75 -1.97 -8.21
CA HIS A 294 14.40 -2.18 -9.47
C HIS A 294 13.42 -2.80 -10.50
N MET A 295 13.62 -3.07 -11.78
CA MET A 295 14.67 -2.47 -12.58
C MET A 295 14.13 -1.12 -13.10
N LEU A 296 14.76 -0.02 -12.68
CA LEU A 296 14.42 1.29 -13.21
C LEU A 296 14.94 1.40 -14.64
N MET A 297 14.09 1.81 -15.59
CA MET A 297 14.48 2.21 -16.93
C MET A 297 13.81 3.54 -17.31
N VAL A 298 14.57 4.46 -17.86
CA VAL A 298 14.14 5.82 -18.16
C VAL A 298 14.44 6.16 -19.63
N SER A 299 13.50 6.82 -20.31
CA SER A 299 13.70 7.26 -21.69
C SER A 299 14.74 8.38 -21.79
N ARG A 300 15.41 8.45 -22.94
CA ARG A 300 16.31 9.57 -23.26
C ARG A 300 15.59 10.93 -23.25
N TYR A 301 14.29 10.94 -23.53
CA TYR A 301 13.44 12.13 -23.42
C TYR A 301 13.46 12.70 -21.99
N VAL A 302 13.33 11.86 -20.98
CA VAL A 302 13.33 12.26 -19.56
C VAL A 302 14.75 12.62 -19.12
N LEU A 303 15.75 11.77 -19.43
CA LEU A 303 17.14 12.02 -19.06
C LEU A 303 17.69 13.34 -19.60
N GLY A 304 17.22 13.80 -20.75
CA GLY A 304 17.57 15.12 -21.31
C GLY A 304 16.93 16.31 -20.58
N ARG A 305 16.09 16.07 -19.58
CA ARG A 305 15.34 17.09 -18.80
C ARG A 305 15.67 17.09 -17.32
N VAL A 306 16.39 16.09 -16.85
CA VAL A 306 16.76 15.97 -15.45
C VAL A 306 18.25 16.27 -15.25
N GLU A 307 18.56 16.90 -14.16
CA GLU A 307 19.94 17.03 -13.68
C GLU A 307 20.35 15.73 -12.98
N LEU A 308 21.51 15.20 -13.33
CA LEU A 308 22.01 13.96 -12.73
C LEU A 308 22.33 14.18 -11.24
N SER A 309 22.18 13.16 -10.44
CA SER A 309 22.39 13.20 -8.99
C SER A 309 23.84 13.54 -8.64
N GLY A 310 24.04 14.45 -7.70
CA GLY A 310 25.37 14.76 -7.16
C GLY A 310 25.80 13.78 -6.05
N ASP A 311 27.01 13.95 -5.56
CA ASP A 311 27.60 13.08 -4.51
C ASP A 311 26.80 13.08 -3.21
N GLU A 312 26.12 14.18 -2.91
CA GLU A 312 25.24 14.33 -1.75
C GLU A 312 24.05 13.36 -1.76
N MET A 313 23.72 12.81 -2.93
CA MET A 313 22.66 11.82 -3.12
C MET A 313 23.19 10.38 -3.09
N SER A 314 24.48 10.16 -2.88
CA SER A 314 25.05 8.81 -2.80
C SER A 314 24.35 7.96 -1.74
N GLY A 315 23.88 6.77 -2.14
CA GLY A 315 23.06 5.87 -1.34
C GLY A 315 21.55 6.05 -1.51
N ALA A 316 21.10 7.10 -2.24
CA ALA A 316 19.73 7.32 -2.68
C ALA A 316 19.69 8.01 -4.07
N GLN A 317 20.73 7.81 -4.89
CA GLN A 317 20.83 8.38 -6.25
C GLN A 317 19.74 7.83 -7.18
N ASP A 318 19.34 6.60 -6.99
CA ASP A 318 18.24 5.91 -7.67
C ASP A 318 16.88 6.51 -7.27
N TYR A 319 16.73 6.86 -5.99
CA TYR A 319 15.53 7.54 -5.50
C TYR A 319 15.42 8.96 -6.04
N ASP A 320 16.50 9.75 -6.00
CA ASP A 320 16.55 11.10 -6.59
C ASP A 320 16.24 11.04 -8.09
N LEU A 321 16.79 10.04 -8.82
CA LEU A 321 16.50 9.85 -10.23
C LEU A 321 15.05 9.43 -10.46
N SER A 322 14.48 8.54 -9.65
CA SER A 322 13.09 8.12 -9.73
C SER A 322 12.12 9.31 -9.56
N LEU A 323 12.39 10.17 -8.55
CA LEU A 323 11.61 11.39 -8.31
C LEU A 323 11.71 12.36 -9.49
N LYS A 324 12.93 12.66 -9.96
CA LYS A 324 13.18 13.53 -11.12
C LYS A 324 12.56 12.98 -12.41
N ALA A 325 12.65 11.67 -12.62
CA ALA A 325 12.05 11.03 -13.77
C ALA A 325 10.51 11.11 -13.72
N ALA A 326 9.92 10.92 -12.54
CA ALA A 326 8.47 11.04 -12.36
C ALA A 326 7.96 12.48 -12.56
N GLU A 327 8.81 13.52 -12.37
CA GLU A 327 8.48 14.92 -12.66
C GLU A 327 8.25 15.17 -14.17
N HIS A 328 8.94 14.42 -15.04
CA HIS A 328 9.01 14.68 -16.48
C HIS A 328 8.44 13.56 -17.36
N ALA A 329 8.21 12.37 -16.81
CA ALA A 329 7.69 11.24 -17.57
C ALA A 329 6.26 11.50 -18.07
N ARG A 330 6.02 11.33 -19.37
CA ARG A 330 4.69 11.41 -19.97
C ARG A 330 3.83 10.22 -19.56
N ARG A 331 4.48 9.05 -19.41
CA ARG A 331 3.86 7.82 -18.93
C ARG A 331 4.85 7.04 -18.06
N ILE A 332 4.38 6.60 -16.91
CA ILE A 332 5.09 5.67 -16.00
C ILE A 332 4.43 4.30 -16.12
N CYS A 333 5.26 3.28 -16.26
CA CYS A 333 4.86 1.92 -16.62
C CYS A 333 5.34 0.93 -15.57
N HIS A 334 4.41 0.26 -14.93
CA HIS A 334 4.68 -0.89 -14.08
C HIS A 334 4.43 -2.18 -14.86
N ILE A 335 5.40 -3.08 -14.87
CA ILE A 335 5.24 -4.43 -15.36
C ILE A 335 5.12 -5.36 -14.16
N PRO A 336 3.92 -5.87 -13.84
CA PRO A 336 3.67 -6.67 -12.64
C PRO A 336 4.12 -8.12 -12.82
N GLU A 337 5.39 -8.30 -13.14
CA GLU A 337 6.09 -9.57 -13.23
C GLU A 337 7.41 -9.44 -12.47
N VAL A 338 7.84 -10.52 -11.78
CA VAL A 338 9.15 -10.57 -11.11
C VAL A 338 10.21 -10.75 -12.19
N LEU A 339 10.90 -9.65 -12.52
CA LEU A 339 11.87 -9.59 -13.62
C LEU A 339 13.25 -9.11 -13.16
N TYR A 340 13.41 -8.78 -11.91
CA TYR A 340 14.67 -8.39 -11.27
C TYR A 340 14.89 -9.24 -10.01
N HIS A 341 16.11 -9.74 -9.84
CA HIS A 341 16.48 -10.61 -8.73
C HIS A 341 17.58 -9.95 -7.91
N TRP A 342 17.24 -9.53 -6.70
CA TRP A 342 18.15 -8.83 -5.79
C TRP A 342 18.92 -9.82 -4.93
N ARG A 343 20.26 -9.82 -5.06
CA ARG A 343 21.12 -10.72 -4.30
C ARG A 343 21.28 -10.27 -2.84
N VAL A 344 21.02 -11.19 -1.93
CA VAL A 344 21.22 -10.95 -0.49
C VAL A 344 22.55 -11.58 -0.05
N HIS A 345 23.43 -10.74 0.47
CA HIS A 345 24.70 -11.15 1.07
C HIS A 345 25.13 -10.17 2.16
N ALA A 346 26.18 -10.50 2.93
CA ALA A 346 26.62 -9.69 4.08
C ALA A 346 26.95 -8.21 3.77
N GLY A 347 27.21 -7.86 2.51
CA GLY A 347 27.47 -6.50 2.04
C GLY A 347 26.27 -5.80 1.39
N SER A 348 25.18 -6.53 1.11
CA SER A 348 24.01 -5.96 0.45
C SER A 348 23.20 -5.07 1.40
N THR A 349 22.49 -4.12 0.84
CA THR A 349 21.63 -3.21 1.59
C THR A 349 20.46 -3.95 2.28
N ASN A 350 20.04 -5.09 1.72
CA ASN A 350 18.93 -5.91 2.24
C ASN A 350 19.37 -6.99 3.25
N GLY A 351 20.68 -7.13 3.52
CA GLY A 351 21.25 -8.16 4.39
C GLY A 351 21.17 -7.88 5.90
N GLY A 352 20.20 -7.09 6.38
CA GLY A 352 20.03 -6.77 7.80
C GLY A 352 20.99 -5.70 8.33
N VAL A 353 21.74 -5.03 7.46
CA VAL A 353 22.77 -4.03 7.81
C VAL A 353 22.29 -2.59 7.50
N MET A 354 20.99 -2.38 7.29
CA MET A 354 20.42 -1.04 7.00
C MET A 354 20.73 -0.03 8.12
N GLU A 355 20.78 -0.46 9.38
CA GLU A 355 21.24 0.35 10.51
C GLU A 355 22.68 0.83 10.35
N SER A 356 23.50 0.18 9.51
CA SER A 356 24.89 0.54 9.24
C SER A 356 25.09 1.58 8.14
N LYS A 357 24.00 2.00 7.45
CA LYS A 357 24.07 2.97 6.35
C LYS A 357 23.22 4.25 6.61
N PRO A 358 23.43 4.98 7.71
CA PRO A 358 22.63 6.17 8.03
C PRO A 358 22.77 7.27 6.95
N TYR A 359 23.83 7.24 6.15
CA TYR A 359 24.02 8.18 5.03
C TYR A 359 22.96 7.99 3.93
N ALA A 360 22.51 6.75 3.66
CA ALA A 360 21.49 6.47 2.65
C ALA A 360 20.12 7.02 3.09
N ILE A 361 19.78 6.87 4.38
CA ILE A 361 18.55 7.42 4.96
C ILE A 361 18.53 8.95 4.81
N ALA A 362 19.64 9.62 5.19
CA ALA A 362 19.75 11.06 5.05
C ALA A 362 19.78 11.52 3.58
N ALA A 363 20.34 10.73 2.67
CA ALA A 363 20.33 11.03 1.24
C ALA A 363 18.90 10.97 0.65
N GLY A 364 18.09 9.98 1.04
CA GLY A 364 16.69 9.90 0.60
C GLY A 364 15.83 11.05 1.15
N GLU A 365 16.06 11.48 2.39
CA GLU A 365 15.40 12.68 2.94
C GLU A 365 15.78 13.93 2.13
N ARG A 366 17.07 14.09 1.76
CA ARG A 366 17.50 15.18 0.88
C ARG A 366 16.87 15.11 -0.52
N ALA A 367 16.79 13.90 -1.11
CA ALA A 367 16.19 13.71 -2.43
C ALA A 367 14.74 14.15 -2.47
N LEU A 368 13.95 13.77 -1.46
CA LEU A 368 12.56 14.21 -1.32
C LEU A 368 12.44 15.73 -1.14
N ASN A 369 13.21 16.32 -0.24
CA ASN A 369 13.18 17.76 0.00
C ASN A 369 13.61 18.56 -1.24
N ALA A 370 14.60 18.06 -2.00
CA ALA A 370 14.99 18.64 -3.28
C ALA A 370 13.85 18.53 -4.32
N HIS A 371 13.15 17.39 -4.37
CA HIS A 371 11.97 17.19 -5.21
C HIS A 371 10.86 18.20 -4.88
N PHE A 372 10.50 18.37 -3.60
CA PHE A 372 9.47 19.33 -3.19
C PHE A 372 9.84 20.76 -3.57
N HIS A 373 11.11 21.13 -3.40
CA HIS A 373 11.60 22.44 -3.81
C HIS A 373 11.47 22.65 -5.33
N ARG A 374 11.91 21.68 -6.16
CA ARG A 374 11.80 21.76 -7.63
C ARG A 374 10.36 21.83 -8.11
N SER A 375 9.48 21.05 -7.46
CA SER A 375 8.05 20.95 -7.82
C SER A 375 7.19 22.07 -7.22
N GLY A 376 7.77 22.98 -6.43
CA GLY A 376 7.03 24.06 -5.77
C GLY A 376 6.02 23.56 -4.72
N ILE A 377 6.24 22.36 -4.16
CA ILE A 377 5.40 21.77 -3.12
C ILE A 377 5.92 22.26 -1.77
N ALA A 378 5.08 22.95 -1.01
CA ALA A 378 5.42 23.42 0.33
C ALA A 378 5.32 22.25 1.34
N ALA A 379 6.35 21.41 1.38
CA ALA A 379 6.44 20.24 2.24
C ALA A 379 7.87 20.00 2.69
N THR A 380 8.02 19.24 3.78
CA THR A 380 9.31 18.75 4.29
C THR A 380 9.20 17.26 4.58
N ALA A 381 10.14 16.48 4.05
CA ALA A 381 10.27 15.07 4.37
C ALA A 381 11.20 14.89 5.58
N HIS A 382 10.86 13.92 6.41
CA HIS A 382 11.63 13.50 7.56
C HIS A 382 11.77 11.98 7.56
N ALA A 383 12.96 11.47 7.88
CA ALA A 383 13.16 10.05 8.13
C ALA A 383 12.30 9.59 9.32
N THR A 384 11.78 8.36 9.25
CA THR A 384 11.05 7.71 10.35
C THR A 384 11.96 6.73 11.10
N ASP A 385 11.43 6.05 12.11
CA ASP A 385 12.12 4.95 12.81
C ASP A 385 12.29 3.71 11.91
N ILE A 386 11.56 3.63 10.80
CA ILE A 386 11.72 2.58 9.80
C ILE A 386 12.75 3.04 8.77
N PRO A 387 13.86 2.34 8.58
CA PRO A 387 14.92 2.74 7.65
C PRO A 387 14.40 2.96 6.22
N CYS A 388 14.81 4.06 5.58
CA CYS A 388 14.40 4.48 4.23
C CYS A 388 12.90 4.68 4.03
N VAL A 389 12.13 4.81 5.11
CA VAL A 389 10.73 5.25 5.10
C VAL A 389 10.67 6.69 5.60
N TYR A 390 9.92 7.52 4.90
CA TYR A 390 9.84 8.96 5.15
C TYR A 390 8.40 9.38 5.43
N ARG A 391 8.27 10.34 6.34
CA ARG A 391 7.04 11.09 6.59
C ARG A 391 7.13 12.43 5.89
N VAL A 392 6.06 12.83 5.22
CA VAL A 392 5.96 14.14 4.56
C VAL A 392 5.02 15.04 5.35
N ASP A 393 5.55 16.12 5.87
CA ASP A 393 4.80 17.17 6.54
C ASP A 393 4.56 18.33 5.56
N TYR A 394 3.32 18.46 5.08
CA TYR A 394 2.91 19.59 4.23
C TYR A 394 2.70 20.84 5.06
N ALA A 395 3.09 21.99 4.53
CA ALA A 395 2.87 23.26 5.19
C ALA A 395 1.37 23.49 5.43
N PRO A 396 0.99 24.11 6.57
CA PRO A 396 -0.38 24.51 6.82
C PRO A 396 -0.91 25.39 5.68
N ASN A 397 -2.05 25.03 5.13
CA ASN A 397 -2.63 25.71 3.97
C ASN A 397 -3.70 26.78 4.35
N GLY A 398 -3.94 26.96 5.65
CA GLY A 398 -4.90 27.95 6.17
C GLY A 398 -6.38 27.63 5.87
N LYS A 399 -6.68 26.45 5.32
CA LYS A 399 -8.06 26.08 4.97
C LYS A 399 -8.90 25.80 6.21
N SER A 400 -10.09 26.34 6.23
CA SER A 400 -11.10 26.03 7.25
C SER A 400 -11.67 24.64 7.04
N VAL A 401 -12.00 23.98 8.12
CA VAL A 401 -12.57 22.62 8.13
C VAL A 401 -13.87 22.63 8.94
N ASP A 402 -14.94 22.12 8.36
CA ASP A 402 -16.17 21.78 9.07
C ASP A 402 -16.30 20.26 9.19
N ALA A 403 -17.06 19.79 10.17
CA ALA A 403 -17.28 18.36 10.39
C ALA A 403 -18.75 17.96 10.27
N VAL A 404 -18.98 16.76 9.76
CA VAL A 404 -20.30 16.13 9.65
C VAL A 404 -20.27 14.78 10.33
N VAL A 405 -21.13 14.57 11.32
CA VAL A 405 -21.32 13.27 11.97
C VAL A 405 -22.57 12.60 11.41
N MET A 406 -22.38 11.44 10.82
CA MET A 406 -23.47 10.56 10.38
C MET A 406 -23.96 9.75 11.58
N SER A 407 -25.06 10.17 12.17
CA SER A 407 -25.59 9.65 13.43
C SER A 407 -26.53 8.47 13.20
N LEU A 408 -26.13 7.29 13.66
CA LEU A 408 -26.96 6.07 13.67
C LEU A 408 -27.53 5.78 15.06
N ASP A 409 -26.85 6.20 16.13
CA ASP A 409 -27.20 6.00 17.52
C ASP A 409 -26.88 7.21 18.38
N ALA A 410 -27.78 7.59 19.30
CA ALA A 410 -27.65 8.83 20.08
C ALA A 410 -26.43 8.84 21.00
N MET A 411 -26.13 7.72 21.69
CA MET A 411 -24.97 7.63 22.62
C MET A 411 -23.65 7.66 21.87
N ARG A 412 -23.57 6.99 20.72
CA ARG A 412 -22.39 7.03 19.84
C ARG A 412 -22.17 8.44 19.30
N THR A 413 -23.25 9.08 18.87
CA THR A 413 -23.20 10.45 18.35
C THR A 413 -22.64 11.42 19.38
N GLU A 414 -23.07 11.32 20.65
CA GLU A 414 -22.54 12.15 21.74
C GLU A 414 -21.02 11.96 21.90
N ARG A 415 -20.55 10.71 21.91
CA ARG A 415 -19.10 10.39 21.96
C ARG A 415 -18.34 10.96 20.76
N ALA A 416 -18.86 10.76 19.53
CA ALA A 416 -18.22 11.25 18.31
C ALA A 416 -18.15 12.78 18.29
N LEU A 417 -19.24 13.48 18.65
CA LEU A 417 -19.27 14.94 18.74
C LEU A 417 -18.29 15.45 19.78
N ALA A 418 -18.27 14.84 20.98
CA ALA A 418 -17.32 15.23 22.02
C ALA A 418 -15.86 15.05 21.56
N SER A 419 -15.55 14.01 20.78
CA SER A 419 -14.20 13.83 20.23
C SER A 419 -13.84 14.87 19.17
N ILE A 420 -14.80 15.29 18.35
CA ILE A 420 -14.61 16.33 17.32
C ILE A 420 -14.39 17.70 17.94
N GLU A 421 -15.04 18.02 19.07
CA GLU A 421 -14.82 19.28 19.78
C GLU A 421 -13.37 19.46 20.26
N HIS A 422 -12.60 18.37 20.38
CA HIS A 422 -11.19 18.38 20.77
C HIS A 422 -10.24 18.41 19.56
N LEU A 423 -10.75 18.37 18.32
CA LEU A 423 -9.93 18.43 17.12
C LEU A 423 -9.46 19.86 16.84
N ASP A 424 -8.18 19.99 16.56
CA ASP A 424 -7.60 21.26 16.10
C ASP A 424 -8.14 21.64 14.72
N GLY A 425 -8.64 22.87 14.61
CA GLY A 425 -8.97 23.50 13.32
C GLY A 425 -10.38 23.23 12.79
N ILE A 426 -11.26 22.61 13.55
CA ILE A 426 -12.69 22.49 13.20
C ILE A 426 -13.39 23.83 13.48
N ALA A 427 -14.08 24.37 12.48
CA ALA A 427 -14.81 25.63 12.58
C ALA A 427 -16.26 25.41 13.03
N SER A 428 -16.93 24.41 12.47
CA SER A 428 -18.32 24.08 12.79
C SER A 428 -18.56 22.56 12.68
N THR A 429 -19.55 22.06 13.41
CA THR A 429 -19.93 20.62 13.35
C THR A 429 -21.45 20.50 13.26
N VAL A 430 -21.90 19.62 12.37
CA VAL A 430 -23.31 19.23 12.27
C VAL A 430 -23.47 17.72 12.41
N ALA A 431 -24.59 17.27 12.98
CA ALA A 431 -24.96 15.87 13.03
C ALA A 431 -26.18 15.61 12.15
N VAL A 432 -26.10 14.61 11.27
CA VAL A 432 -27.21 14.19 10.42
C VAL A 432 -27.77 12.88 10.97
N ALA A 433 -28.94 12.95 11.58
CA ALA A 433 -29.56 11.79 12.21
C ALA A 433 -30.15 10.81 11.16
N HIS A 434 -29.87 9.54 11.36
CA HIS A 434 -30.37 8.42 10.54
C HIS A 434 -30.23 8.68 9.02
N PRO A 435 -29.00 8.92 8.53
CA PRO A 435 -28.79 9.26 7.13
C PRO A 435 -29.27 8.12 6.22
N LYS A 436 -30.08 8.46 5.24
CA LYS A 436 -30.58 7.50 4.24
C LYS A 436 -29.54 7.18 3.18
N SER A 437 -28.67 8.15 2.89
CA SER A 437 -27.61 8.06 1.90
C SER A 437 -26.49 9.05 2.19
N LEU A 438 -25.28 8.75 1.73
CA LEU A 438 -24.16 9.69 1.77
C LEU A 438 -24.41 10.91 0.89
N LYS A 439 -25.14 10.73 -0.23
CA LYS A 439 -25.57 11.85 -1.08
C LYS A 439 -26.39 12.87 -0.30
N ALA A 440 -27.42 12.42 0.41
CA ALA A 440 -28.26 13.33 1.21
C ALA A 440 -27.47 14.03 2.33
N VAL A 441 -26.51 13.32 2.94
CA VAL A 441 -25.58 13.93 3.92
C VAL A 441 -24.71 15.00 3.27
N ALA A 442 -24.19 14.73 2.08
CA ALA A 442 -23.34 15.66 1.33
C ALA A 442 -24.12 16.92 0.91
N GLU A 443 -25.36 16.77 0.44
CA GLU A 443 -26.27 17.89 0.11
C GLU A 443 -26.53 18.74 1.37
N HIS A 444 -26.88 18.12 2.49
CA HIS A 444 -27.09 18.83 3.75
C HIS A 444 -25.82 19.56 4.23
N ALA A 445 -24.66 18.93 4.10
CA ALA A 445 -23.39 19.55 4.47
C ALA A 445 -23.07 20.77 3.61
N LEU A 446 -23.35 20.72 2.31
CA LEU A 446 -23.15 21.85 1.40
C LEU A 446 -24.09 23.02 1.70
N ASP A 447 -25.28 22.73 2.20
CA ASP A 447 -26.28 23.78 2.57
C ASP A 447 -25.99 24.38 3.95
N ALA A 448 -25.47 23.60 4.90
CA ALA A 448 -25.34 24.00 6.31
C ALA A 448 -23.96 24.54 6.70
N LEU A 449 -22.91 24.25 5.91
CA LEU A 449 -21.53 24.50 6.23
C LEU A 449 -20.84 25.32 5.14
N ASP A 450 -19.83 26.12 5.50
CA ASP A 450 -19.18 27.06 4.58
C ASP A 450 -17.68 26.88 4.42
N SER A 451 -17.05 26.01 5.23
CA SER A 451 -15.60 25.79 5.18
C SER A 451 -15.14 25.18 3.84
N GLU A 452 -13.87 25.40 3.48
CA GLU A 452 -13.27 24.88 2.23
C GLU A 452 -13.14 23.37 2.22
N LEU A 453 -13.01 22.76 3.40
CA LEU A 453 -12.87 21.30 3.60
C LEU A 453 -13.99 20.82 4.52
N ILE A 454 -14.48 19.61 4.26
CA ILE A 454 -15.51 18.96 5.06
C ILE A 454 -14.99 17.59 5.50
N LEU A 455 -14.93 17.37 6.81
CA LEU A 455 -14.62 16.08 7.44
C LEU A 455 -15.93 15.34 7.69
N PHE A 456 -16.13 14.23 7.01
CA PHE A 456 -17.23 13.32 7.27
C PHE A 456 -16.77 12.21 8.23
N ALA A 457 -17.59 11.85 9.20
CA ALA A 457 -17.37 10.72 10.08
C ALA A 457 -18.68 10.02 10.44
N THR A 458 -18.65 8.70 10.62
CA THR A 458 -19.74 7.99 11.27
C THR A 458 -19.67 8.19 12.79
N ASP A 459 -20.78 7.99 13.49
CA ASP A 459 -20.83 8.05 14.96
C ASP A 459 -20.06 6.92 15.65
N ALA A 460 -19.56 5.94 14.89
CA ALA A 460 -18.67 4.90 15.41
C ALA A 460 -17.22 5.39 15.58
N VAL A 461 -16.85 6.51 14.95
CA VAL A 461 -15.47 7.02 14.99
C VAL A 461 -15.29 8.00 16.16
N GLU A 462 -14.21 7.79 16.91
CA GLU A 462 -13.73 8.67 17.97
C GLU A 462 -12.34 9.19 17.57
N PHE A 463 -12.21 10.50 17.52
CA PHE A 463 -10.93 11.14 17.22
C PHE A 463 -10.14 11.34 18.52
N THR A 464 -9.16 10.46 18.74
CA THR A 464 -8.31 10.50 19.95
C THR A 464 -7.06 11.35 19.78
N ASP A 465 -6.70 11.69 18.54
CA ASP A 465 -5.58 12.57 18.20
C ASP A 465 -6.12 13.96 17.80
N PRO A 466 -5.92 15.01 18.61
CA PRO A 466 -6.36 16.35 18.30
C PRO A 466 -5.86 16.89 16.96
N ALA A 467 -4.69 16.45 16.50
CA ALA A 467 -4.10 16.88 15.26
C ALA A 467 -4.68 16.20 14.01
N CYS A 468 -5.54 15.18 14.15
CA CYS A 468 -6.03 14.36 13.05
C CYS A 468 -6.63 15.21 11.91
N ALA A 469 -7.59 16.06 12.18
CA ALA A 469 -8.23 16.90 11.17
C ALA A 469 -7.24 17.86 10.51
N LYS A 470 -6.38 18.49 11.29
CA LYS A 470 -5.33 19.39 10.82
C LYS A 470 -4.33 18.66 9.91
N THR A 471 -3.92 17.44 10.29
CA THR A 471 -3.02 16.60 9.46
C THR A 471 -3.68 16.26 8.13
N LEU A 472 -4.94 15.81 8.12
CA LEU A 472 -5.69 15.56 6.88
C LEU A 472 -5.79 16.80 6.01
N ALA A 473 -6.09 17.97 6.60
CA ALA A 473 -6.24 19.23 5.87
C ALA A 473 -4.96 19.64 5.13
N THR A 474 -3.77 19.31 5.63
CA THR A 474 -2.51 19.68 4.97
C THR A 474 -2.35 19.07 3.59
N TYR A 475 -2.86 17.87 3.34
CA TYR A 475 -2.80 17.21 2.01
C TYR A 475 -3.51 18.02 0.91
N PHE A 476 -4.50 18.84 1.27
CA PHE A 476 -5.25 19.69 0.33
C PHE A 476 -4.50 20.95 -0.09
N CYS A 477 -3.22 21.13 0.30
CA CYS A 477 -2.34 22.12 -0.35
C CYS A 477 -2.11 21.72 -1.83
N ARG A 478 -2.16 20.42 -2.15
CA ARG A 478 -2.09 19.87 -3.49
C ARG A 478 -3.48 19.86 -4.14
N LYS A 479 -3.57 20.39 -5.36
CA LYS A 479 -4.85 20.51 -6.10
C LYS A 479 -5.43 19.16 -6.52
N GLU A 480 -4.55 18.17 -6.74
CA GLU A 480 -4.92 16.82 -7.15
C GLU A 480 -5.54 16.00 -6.02
N VAL A 481 -5.39 16.37 -4.77
CA VAL A 481 -6.03 15.66 -3.65
C VAL A 481 -7.51 16.02 -3.59
N GLY A 482 -8.38 15.05 -3.84
CA GLY A 482 -9.83 15.17 -3.77
C GLY A 482 -10.39 14.71 -2.44
N ALA A 483 -9.83 13.63 -1.88
CA ALA A 483 -10.18 13.14 -0.54
C ALA A 483 -8.94 12.64 0.20
N ALA A 484 -8.97 12.71 1.53
CA ALA A 484 -7.96 12.14 2.42
C ALA A 484 -8.65 11.50 3.63
N TYR A 485 -8.12 10.37 4.10
CA TYR A 485 -8.70 9.69 5.25
C TYR A 485 -7.62 9.11 6.18
N PRO A 486 -7.95 8.98 7.49
CA PRO A 486 -7.00 8.58 8.50
C PRO A 486 -6.83 7.06 8.56
N LYS A 487 -5.77 6.61 9.23
CA LYS A 487 -5.66 5.26 9.76
C LYS A 487 -6.59 5.09 10.96
N LEU A 488 -7.40 4.03 10.93
CA LEU A 488 -8.34 3.72 12.00
C LEU A 488 -7.86 2.52 12.81
N PHE A 489 -8.09 2.60 14.11
CA PHE A 489 -7.80 1.55 15.08
C PHE A 489 -9.07 1.04 15.72
N TYR A 490 -9.07 -0.22 16.12
CA TYR A 490 -10.03 -0.72 17.08
C TYR A 490 -9.64 -0.28 18.51
N PRO A 491 -10.57 -0.30 19.49
CA PRO A 491 -10.25 0.07 20.88
C PRO A 491 -9.19 -0.83 21.54
N ASP A 492 -8.92 -2.01 21.00
CA ASP A 492 -7.86 -2.91 21.43
C ASP A 492 -6.48 -2.59 20.82
N GLY A 493 -6.38 -1.52 20.04
CA GLY A 493 -5.13 -1.06 19.42
C GLY A 493 -4.77 -1.75 18.12
N LEU A 494 -5.59 -2.70 17.63
CA LEU A 494 -5.37 -3.28 16.31
C LEU A 494 -5.82 -2.34 15.20
N VAL A 495 -5.15 -2.41 14.06
CA VAL A 495 -5.53 -1.64 12.87
C VAL A 495 -6.91 -2.10 12.39
N ALA A 496 -7.86 -1.19 12.33
CA ALA A 496 -9.17 -1.42 11.70
C ALA A 496 -9.10 -1.15 10.20
N GLN A 497 -8.36 -0.09 9.83
CA GLN A 497 -8.18 0.32 8.44
C GLN A 497 -6.88 1.11 8.29
N ALA A 498 -6.06 0.71 7.32
CA ALA A 498 -4.91 1.48 6.83
C ALA A 498 -4.89 1.32 5.31
N GLY A 499 -5.65 2.20 4.63
CA GLY A 499 -5.88 2.11 3.20
C GLY A 499 -7.00 1.17 2.78
N THR A 500 -7.25 1.14 1.46
CA THR A 500 -8.30 0.32 0.83
C THR A 500 -7.83 -0.20 -0.52
N VAL A 501 -8.24 -1.40 -0.87
CA VAL A 501 -8.04 -1.98 -2.21
C VAL A 501 -9.36 -2.57 -2.72
N LEU A 502 -9.49 -2.69 -4.03
CA LEU A 502 -10.60 -3.39 -4.67
C LEU A 502 -10.13 -4.79 -5.11
N LEU A 503 -10.84 -5.80 -4.68
CA LEU A 503 -10.61 -7.17 -5.12
C LEU A 503 -10.97 -7.35 -6.61
N ASN A 504 -10.61 -8.48 -7.21
CA ASN A 504 -10.89 -8.78 -8.62
C ASN A 504 -12.39 -8.81 -8.98
N ASP A 505 -13.27 -9.08 -8.01
CA ASP A 505 -14.71 -8.99 -8.16
C ASP A 505 -15.26 -7.57 -7.96
N GLY A 506 -14.38 -6.62 -7.59
CA GLY A 506 -14.70 -5.23 -7.31
C GLY A 506 -15.17 -4.98 -5.88
N CYS A 507 -15.11 -5.96 -4.99
CA CYS A 507 -15.40 -5.74 -3.58
C CYS A 507 -14.26 -4.96 -2.90
N PRO A 508 -14.57 -3.93 -2.11
CA PRO A 508 -13.55 -3.21 -1.36
C PRO A 508 -13.10 -4.02 -0.14
N ILE A 509 -11.82 -3.89 0.20
CA ILE A 509 -11.24 -4.47 1.40
C ILE A 509 -10.23 -3.52 2.02
N ALA A 510 -10.08 -3.55 3.35
CA ALA A 510 -8.98 -2.92 4.07
C ALA A 510 -7.83 -3.92 4.19
N PRO A 511 -6.73 -3.76 3.44
CA PRO A 511 -5.52 -4.51 3.67
C PRO A 511 -4.98 -4.15 5.07
N ASN A 512 -4.23 -5.07 5.68
CA ASN A 512 -3.61 -4.86 6.99
C ASN A 512 -4.61 -4.74 8.18
N ARG A 513 -5.88 -5.03 7.98
CA ARG A 513 -6.84 -5.09 9.08
C ARG A 513 -6.43 -6.14 10.11
N ASN A 514 -6.62 -5.82 11.39
CA ASN A 514 -6.21 -6.62 12.55
C ASN A 514 -4.69 -6.80 12.71
N PHE A 515 -3.88 -6.03 12.00
CA PHE A 515 -2.44 -5.95 12.29
C PHE A 515 -2.20 -5.11 13.55
N VAL A 516 -1.11 -5.40 14.25
CA VAL A 516 -0.62 -4.57 15.34
C VAL A 516 0.11 -3.37 14.74
N ASP A 517 -0.11 -2.20 15.32
CA ASP A 517 0.59 -1.00 14.90
C ASP A 517 2.11 -1.12 15.17
N ASN A 518 2.93 -0.58 14.30
CA ASN A 518 4.40 -0.59 14.39
C ASN A 518 5.06 -1.99 14.31
N MET A 519 4.33 -3.02 13.86
CA MET A 519 4.88 -4.37 13.67
C MET A 519 5.09 -4.69 12.18
N GLY A 520 6.16 -4.13 11.59
CA GLY A 520 6.50 -4.38 10.19
C GLY A 520 5.54 -3.76 9.16
N GLY A 521 4.54 -2.96 9.61
CA GLY A 521 3.70 -2.15 8.72
C GLY A 521 2.78 -2.92 7.77
N GLY A 522 2.53 -4.20 7.99
CA GLY A 522 1.77 -5.04 7.08
C GLY A 522 2.54 -5.38 5.79
N TYR A 523 1.84 -5.81 4.75
CA TYR A 523 2.48 -6.12 3.47
C TYR A 523 3.13 -4.87 2.86
N ALA A 524 4.42 -4.97 2.55
CA ALA A 524 5.24 -3.89 1.98
C ALA A 524 5.24 -2.58 2.81
N GLY A 525 4.99 -2.65 4.12
CA GLY A 525 4.96 -1.47 4.99
C GLY A 525 3.74 -0.56 4.82
N LEU A 526 2.74 -0.95 4.04
CA LEU A 526 1.62 -0.08 3.65
C LEU A 526 0.75 0.40 4.82
N ALA A 527 0.80 -0.26 5.98
CA ALA A 527 0.06 0.19 7.16
C ALA A 527 0.71 1.40 7.87
N GLU A 528 1.99 1.70 7.59
CA GLU A 528 2.76 2.75 8.28
C GLU A 528 3.06 3.97 7.40
N VAL A 529 2.58 3.99 6.17
CA VAL A 529 2.92 5.01 5.18
C VAL A 529 1.69 5.73 4.64
N THR A 530 1.94 6.79 3.89
CA THR A 530 0.92 7.48 3.11
C THR A 530 0.95 6.98 1.67
N TYR A 531 -0.22 6.69 1.09
CA TYR A 531 -0.33 6.27 -0.31
C TYR A 531 -1.70 6.57 -0.92
N ASP A 532 -1.76 6.64 -2.25
CA ASP A 532 -3.01 6.78 -2.98
C ASP A 532 -3.79 5.48 -2.96
N THR A 533 -5.10 5.57 -2.77
CA THR A 533 -6.04 4.44 -2.81
C THR A 533 -7.12 4.65 -3.84
N SER A 534 -7.78 3.57 -4.27
CA SER A 534 -8.84 3.66 -5.25
C SER A 534 -10.13 4.27 -4.71
N ILE A 535 -10.38 4.11 -3.42
CA ILE A 535 -11.59 4.57 -2.75
C ILE A 535 -11.31 5.03 -1.32
N SER A 536 -12.16 5.91 -0.78
CA SER A 536 -12.32 6.15 0.66
C SER A 536 -13.43 5.26 1.24
N THR A 537 -13.48 5.18 2.58
CA THR A 537 -14.58 4.54 3.30
C THR A 537 -15.45 5.59 3.97
N PRO A 538 -16.70 5.25 4.30
CA PRO A 538 -17.58 6.20 4.98
C PRO A 538 -17.22 6.42 6.47
N ASP A 539 -16.33 5.61 7.05
CA ASP A 539 -15.98 5.67 8.48
C ASP A 539 -15.50 7.07 8.87
N ALA A 540 -14.45 7.57 8.19
CA ALA A 540 -13.96 8.94 8.32
C ALA A 540 -13.20 9.34 7.06
N PHE A 541 -13.51 10.49 6.45
CA PHE A 541 -12.76 11.04 5.33
C PHE A 541 -12.98 12.55 5.23
N MET A 542 -12.01 13.25 4.69
CA MET A 542 -12.08 14.67 4.39
C MET A 542 -12.17 14.89 2.88
N VAL A 543 -12.95 15.85 2.43
CA VAL A 543 -13.12 16.20 1.02
C VAL A 543 -13.10 17.71 0.83
N ARG A 544 -12.69 18.17 -0.35
CA ARG A 544 -12.78 19.57 -0.72
C ARG A 544 -14.22 19.93 -1.05
N ARG A 545 -14.78 20.97 -0.39
CA ARG A 545 -16.16 21.45 -0.62
C ARG A 545 -16.46 21.68 -2.09
N ALA A 546 -15.58 22.37 -2.80
CA ALA A 546 -15.76 22.66 -4.23
C ALA A 546 -15.79 21.39 -5.10
N ASP A 547 -14.98 20.38 -4.78
CA ASP A 547 -15.01 19.09 -5.51
C ASP A 547 -16.30 18.32 -5.19
N LEU A 548 -16.75 18.31 -3.93
CA LEU A 548 -18.02 17.70 -3.52
C LEU A 548 -19.20 18.36 -4.24
N GLN A 549 -19.26 19.70 -4.27
CA GLN A 549 -20.29 20.48 -4.96
C GLN A 549 -20.34 20.17 -6.46
N ALA A 550 -19.18 19.92 -7.09
CA ALA A 550 -19.09 19.59 -8.51
C ALA A 550 -19.64 18.19 -8.85
N VAL A 551 -19.72 17.28 -7.86
CA VAL A 551 -20.08 15.88 -8.11
C VAL A 551 -21.36 15.41 -7.42
N VAL A 552 -21.87 16.12 -6.41
CA VAL A 552 -23.00 15.67 -5.59
C VAL A 552 -24.26 15.37 -6.41
N ASP A 553 -24.59 16.20 -7.40
CA ASP A 553 -25.73 16.00 -8.30
C ASP A 553 -25.59 14.74 -9.16
N ARG A 554 -24.37 14.27 -9.38
CA ARG A 554 -24.05 13.06 -10.16
C ARG A 554 -24.05 11.79 -9.32
N MET A 555 -24.00 11.92 -8.00
CA MET A 555 -24.12 10.79 -7.06
C MET A 555 -25.53 10.21 -7.10
N ARG A 556 -25.60 8.91 -6.88
CA ARG A 556 -26.87 8.15 -6.79
C ARG A 556 -27.04 7.61 -5.39
N GLU A 557 -28.28 7.53 -4.96
CA GLU A 557 -28.60 6.81 -3.73
C GLU A 557 -28.57 5.31 -3.99
N HIS A 558 -27.69 4.61 -3.30
CA HIS A 558 -27.54 3.15 -3.41
C HIS A 558 -28.15 2.41 -2.22
N GLY A 559 -28.46 3.15 -1.15
CA GLY A 559 -29.02 2.61 0.09
C GLY A 559 -27.98 2.02 1.03
N ASP A 560 -26.69 2.25 0.75
CA ASP A 560 -25.60 1.95 1.67
C ASP A 560 -24.46 2.97 1.52
N LEU A 561 -23.88 3.37 2.66
CA LEU A 561 -22.88 4.41 2.72
C LEU A 561 -21.56 4.03 2.03
N LEU A 562 -21.20 2.75 2.04
CA LEU A 562 -19.93 2.31 1.43
C LEU A 562 -19.99 2.38 -0.09
N THR A 563 -21.04 1.85 -0.72
CA THR A 563 -21.20 1.95 -2.18
C THR A 563 -21.23 3.41 -2.64
N GLU A 564 -21.83 4.30 -1.84
CA GLU A 564 -21.91 5.74 -2.14
C GLU A 564 -20.55 6.44 -1.91
N ALA A 565 -19.75 6.04 -0.91
CA ALA A 565 -18.38 6.50 -0.74
C ALA A 565 -17.46 6.05 -1.89
N MET A 566 -17.66 4.82 -2.39
CA MET A 566 -16.99 4.34 -3.60
C MET A 566 -17.38 5.19 -4.81
N GLU A 567 -18.68 5.48 -4.98
CA GLU A 567 -19.17 6.32 -6.08
C GLU A 567 -18.56 7.73 -6.01
N LEU A 568 -18.55 8.35 -4.84
CA LEU A 568 -17.89 9.65 -4.62
C LEU A 568 -16.41 9.59 -5.03
N SER A 569 -15.69 8.57 -4.59
CA SER A 569 -14.27 8.38 -4.93
C SER A 569 -14.06 8.25 -6.44
N PHE A 570 -14.93 7.53 -7.17
CA PHE A 570 -14.85 7.40 -8.62
C PHE A 570 -15.18 8.70 -9.35
N LEU A 571 -16.15 9.47 -8.86
CA LEU A 571 -16.46 10.78 -9.40
C LEU A 571 -15.31 11.79 -9.21
N LEU A 572 -14.63 11.75 -8.05
CA LEU A 572 -13.43 12.54 -7.80
C LEU A 572 -12.30 12.13 -8.75
N ARG A 573 -12.11 10.82 -8.98
CA ARG A 573 -11.11 10.32 -9.92
C ARG A 573 -11.40 10.70 -11.37
N GLU A 574 -12.66 10.80 -11.79
CA GLU A 574 -13.02 11.37 -13.10
C GLU A 574 -12.61 12.85 -13.23
N MET A 575 -12.54 13.58 -12.12
CA MET A 575 -12.00 14.94 -12.06
C MET A 575 -10.48 14.97 -11.92
N ASN A 576 -9.81 13.84 -12.09
CA ASN A 576 -8.37 13.67 -11.88
C ASN A 576 -7.91 13.99 -10.46
N ARG A 577 -8.76 13.68 -9.49
CA ARG A 577 -8.39 13.74 -8.09
C ARG A 577 -7.90 12.38 -7.61
N VAL A 578 -6.99 12.42 -6.64
CA VAL A 578 -6.53 11.23 -5.91
C VAL A 578 -7.22 11.14 -4.55
N VAL A 579 -7.33 9.93 -4.03
CA VAL A 579 -7.81 9.63 -2.69
C VAL A 579 -6.62 9.16 -1.87
N VAL A 580 -6.27 9.89 -0.82
CA VAL A 580 -5.07 9.63 -0.02
C VAL A 580 -5.43 8.92 1.28
N SER A 581 -4.76 7.81 1.56
CA SER A 581 -4.73 7.17 2.88
C SER A 581 -3.45 7.57 3.60
N THR A 582 -3.55 8.01 4.85
CA THR A 582 -2.36 8.37 5.63
C THR A 582 -2.31 7.70 6.99
N ALA A 583 -1.16 7.13 7.34
CA ALA A 583 -0.89 6.58 8.66
C ALA A 583 -0.61 7.66 9.72
N HIS A 584 -0.44 8.91 9.30
CA HIS A 584 -0.05 10.03 10.18
C HIS A 584 -1.24 10.79 10.77
N ALA A 585 -2.47 10.55 10.31
CA ALA A 585 -3.70 10.96 10.94
C ALA A 585 -4.39 9.72 11.52
N ARG A 586 -4.78 9.76 12.79
CA ARG A 586 -5.23 8.58 13.53
C ARG A 586 -6.57 8.82 14.21
N ALA A 587 -7.45 7.79 14.19
CA ALA A 587 -8.69 7.80 14.94
C ALA A 587 -9.05 6.37 15.37
N THR A 588 -9.98 6.22 16.31
CA THR A 588 -10.46 4.93 16.78
C THR A 588 -11.88 4.69 16.24
N THR A 589 -12.15 3.50 15.73
CA THR A 589 -13.51 3.08 15.40
C THR A 589 -14.01 2.06 16.39
N HIS A 590 -15.15 2.33 17.01
CA HIS A 590 -15.86 1.42 17.90
C HIS A 590 -16.78 0.47 17.14
N GLY A 591 -16.95 0.69 15.84
CA GLY A 591 -17.75 -0.15 14.97
C GLY A 591 -16.97 -1.30 14.37
N SER A 592 -17.65 -2.37 13.97
CA SER A 592 -17.11 -3.33 13.04
C SER A 592 -16.89 -2.64 11.70
N SER A 593 -15.67 -2.75 11.14
CA SER A 593 -15.33 -2.09 9.88
C SER A 593 -16.34 -2.39 8.76
N TYR A 594 -16.73 -1.38 7.99
CA TYR A 594 -17.48 -1.58 6.74
C TYR A 594 -16.78 -2.53 5.75
N MET A 595 -15.52 -2.84 6.01
CA MET A 595 -14.61 -3.54 5.10
C MET A 595 -14.40 -5.02 5.44
N GLU A 596 -15.34 -5.70 6.11
CA GLU A 596 -15.26 -7.13 6.34
C GLU A 596 -15.62 -7.92 5.09
N ALA A 597 -14.63 -8.33 4.31
CA ALA A 597 -14.80 -8.83 2.94
C ALA A 597 -15.74 -10.02 2.74
N ARG A 598 -15.79 -10.98 3.67
CA ARG A 598 -16.72 -12.13 3.58
C ARG A 598 -18.17 -11.73 3.83
N ASP A 599 -18.34 -10.65 4.55
CA ASP A 599 -19.64 -10.17 4.97
C ASP A 599 -20.23 -9.16 4.00
N LEU A 600 -19.41 -8.57 3.12
CA LEU A 600 -19.89 -7.64 2.11
C LEU A 600 -20.88 -8.29 1.13
N SER A 601 -20.64 -9.51 0.68
CA SER A 601 -21.58 -10.21 -0.22
C SER A 601 -22.88 -10.63 0.48
N ALA A 602 -22.87 -10.83 1.80
CA ALA A 602 -24.03 -11.25 2.59
C ALA A 602 -24.71 -10.08 3.33
N ALA A 603 -23.96 -9.02 3.72
CA ALA A 603 -24.48 -7.87 4.45
C ALA A 603 -25.05 -6.78 3.56
N TYR A 604 -24.44 -6.61 2.41
CA TYR A 604 -24.99 -5.70 1.42
C TYR A 604 -25.99 -6.49 0.59
N GLY A 605 -27.22 -6.64 0.99
CA GLY A 605 -28.32 -7.10 0.15
C GLY A 605 -28.36 -6.52 -1.27
N SER A 606 -27.26 -5.94 -1.68
CA SER A 606 -27.03 -5.21 -2.91
C SER A 606 -25.77 -5.63 -3.68
N THR A 607 -25.58 -6.93 -3.94
CA THR A 607 -24.94 -7.32 -5.20
C THR A 607 -25.45 -6.43 -6.35
N HIS A 608 -26.67 -5.94 -6.25
CA HIS A 608 -27.28 -5.03 -7.20
C HIS A 608 -26.70 -3.60 -7.17
N ALA A 609 -26.31 -3.04 -6.01
CA ALA A 609 -25.71 -1.70 -5.93
C ALA A 609 -24.31 -1.71 -6.51
N LEU A 610 -23.45 -2.66 -6.12
CA LEU A 610 -22.13 -2.85 -6.72
C LEU A 610 -22.22 -3.13 -8.22
N HIS A 611 -23.15 -3.97 -8.68
CA HIS A 611 -23.37 -4.20 -10.10
C HIS A 611 -23.77 -2.93 -10.87
N ARG A 612 -24.59 -2.03 -10.28
CA ARG A 612 -24.90 -0.74 -10.90
C ARG A 612 -23.67 0.15 -10.99
N LEU A 613 -22.84 0.16 -9.92
CA LEU A 613 -21.58 0.89 -9.89
C LEU A 613 -20.64 0.43 -11.00
N TRP A 614 -20.44 -0.91 -11.15
CA TRP A 614 -19.56 -1.48 -12.17
C TRP A 614 -20.07 -1.32 -13.60
N ARG A 615 -21.37 -1.20 -13.80
CA ARG A 615 -21.92 -0.83 -15.13
C ARG A 615 -21.55 0.60 -15.52
N ARG A 616 -21.45 1.51 -14.54
CA ARG A 616 -21.09 2.90 -14.79
C ARG A 616 -19.57 3.08 -14.94
N TRP A 617 -18.79 2.35 -14.17
CA TRP A 617 -17.32 2.41 -14.18
C TRP A 617 -16.66 1.03 -14.33
N PRO A 618 -16.81 0.37 -15.48
CA PRO A 618 -16.28 -0.99 -15.66
C PRO A 618 -14.74 -1.03 -15.54
N SER A 619 -14.06 0.04 -15.95
CA SER A 619 -12.60 0.15 -15.87
C SER A 619 -12.07 0.34 -14.45
N MET A 620 -12.90 0.80 -13.50
CA MET A 620 -12.50 1.01 -12.11
C MET A 620 -12.75 -0.20 -11.22
N ARG A 621 -13.36 -1.25 -11.75
CA ARG A 621 -13.58 -2.51 -11.03
C ARG A 621 -12.27 -3.21 -10.66
N ALA A 622 -11.25 -3.10 -11.50
CA ALA A 622 -9.91 -3.56 -11.18
C ALA A 622 -9.15 -2.46 -10.46
N ASP A 623 -8.58 -2.77 -9.32
CA ASP A 623 -7.74 -1.82 -8.61
C ASP A 623 -6.43 -1.62 -9.38
N VAL A 624 -6.23 -0.41 -9.88
CA VAL A 624 -5.00 -0.05 -10.61
C VAL A 624 -3.84 0.25 -9.67
N LEU A 625 -4.13 0.41 -8.38
CA LEU A 625 -3.13 0.70 -7.35
C LEU A 625 -2.72 -0.56 -6.57
N ALA A 626 -3.36 -1.70 -6.83
CA ALA A 626 -2.99 -2.99 -6.30
C ALA A 626 -2.29 -3.86 -7.35
N ASN A 627 -1.26 -4.61 -6.93
CA ASN A 627 -0.59 -5.56 -7.81
C ASN A 627 -1.54 -6.73 -8.14
N PRO A 628 -1.70 -7.12 -9.42
CA PRO A 628 -2.58 -8.22 -9.82
C PRO A 628 -2.14 -9.60 -9.30
N ASN A 629 -0.89 -9.74 -8.89
CA ASN A 629 -0.34 -10.97 -8.33
C ASN A 629 -0.69 -11.17 -6.85
N VAL A 630 -1.22 -10.13 -6.21
CA VAL A 630 -1.62 -10.16 -4.81
C VAL A 630 -3.15 -10.09 -4.72
N GLU A 631 -3.73 -11.08 -4.08
CA GLU A 631 -5.13 -11.05 -3.67
C GLU A 631 -5.22 -10.94 -2.15
N TYR A 632 -6.33 -10.44 -1.65
CA TYR A 632 -6.54 -10.26 -0.22
C TYR A 632 -7.71 -11.12 0.24
N THR A 633 -7.47 -11.94 1.25
CA THR A 633 -8.51 -12.72 1.91
C THR A 633 -8.65 -12.25 3.34
N SER A 634 -9.81 -11.71 3.71
CA SER A 634 -10.07 -11.18 5.07
C SER A 634 -9.02 -10.15 5.54
N GLY A 635 -8.52 -9.30 4.64
CA GLY A 635 -7.50 -8.28 4.91
C GLY A 635 -6.05 -8.76 4.81
N TYR A 636 -5.81 -10.05 4.57
CA TYR A 636 -4.47 -10.64 4.45
C TYR A 636 -4.08 -10.82 2.99
N PRO A 637 -2.91 -10.35 2.57
CA PRO A 637 -2.40 -10.57 1.24
C PRO A 637 -2.02 -12.04 1.03
N ARG A 638 -2.32 -12.56 -0.15
CA ARG A 638 -1.96 -13.89 -0.64
C ARG A 638 -1.49 -13.81 -2.06
N LEU A 639 -0.65 -14.74 -2.45
CA LEU A 639 -0.22 -14.87 -3.84
C LEU A 639 -1.37 -15.42 -4.69
N ASN A 640 -1.70 -14.73 -5.78
CA ASN A 640 -2.67 -15.19 -6.77
C ASN A 640 -1.98 -16.18 -7.73
N ILE A 641 -2.06 -17.48 -7.41
CA ILE A 641 -1.44 -18.55 -8.22
C ILE A 641 -2.31 -18.93 -9.43
N GLU A 642 -3.64 -18.71 -9.35
CA GLU A 642 -4.60 -19.07 -10.43
C GLU A 642 -4.64 -18.02 -11.55
N ARG A 643 -3.58 -17.28 -11.74
CA ARG A 643 -3.46 -16.25 -12.74
C ARG A 643 -3.70 -16.83 -14.14
N ASN A 644 -4.70 -16.31 -14.85
CA ASN A 644 -4.92 -16.64 -16.25
C ASN A 644 -3.99 -15.76 -17.12
N GLU A 645 -2.82 -16.31 -17.47
CA GLU A 645 -1.74 -15.62 -18.19
C GLU A 645 -2.22 -14.90 -19.46
N ASP A 646 -3.17 -15.47 -20.23
CA ASP A 646 -3.66 -14.88 -21.48
C ASP A 646 -4.56 -13.65 -21.27
N ALA A 647 -5.44 -13.70 -20.27
CA ALA A 647 -6.32 -12.58 -19.96
C ALA A 647 -5.54 -11.41 -19.34
N GLU A 648 -4.45 -11.71 -18.66
CA GLU A 648 -3.67 -10.76 -17.91
C GLU A 648 -2.58 -10.09 -18.73
N THR A 649 -1.97 -10.77 -19.68
CA THR A 649 -1.13 -10.13 -20.70
C THR A 649 -1.91 -9.04 -21.43
N LYS A 650 -3.17 -9.31 -21.83
CA LYS A 650 -4.08 -8.29 -22.36
C LYS A 650 -4.40 -7.17 -21.38
N ARG A 651 -4.49 -7.49 -20.07
CA ARG A 651 -4.85 -6.53 -19.01
C ARG A 651 -3.68 -5.63 -18.64
N ILE A 652 -2.44 -6.13 -18.62
CA ILE A 652 -1.22 -5.35 -18.42
C ILE A 652 -1.11 -4.29 -19.50
N TYR A 653 -1.29 -4.68 -20.76
CA TYR A 653 -1.22 -3.76 -21.89
C TYR A 653 -2.41 -2.78 -21.96
N THR A 654 -3.58 -3.13 -21.45
CA THR A 654 -4.74 -2.21 -21.37
C THR A 654 -4.71 -1.30 -20.14
N ARG A 655 -4.13 -1.70 -19.01
CA ARG A 655 -3.98 -0.86 -17.82
C ARG A 655 -3.15 0.39 -18.06
N GLY A 656 -2.11 0.31 -18.88
CA GLY A 656 -1.30 1.46 -19.28
C GLY A 656 -2.10 2.63 -19.87
N VAL A 657 -3.28 2.37 -20.43
CA VAL A 657 -4.18 3.43 -20.94
C VAL A 657 -4.76 4.28 -19.80
N LEU A 658 -5.06 3.69 -18.66
CA LEU A 658 -5.65 4.41 -17.50
C LEU A 658 -4.62 5.23 -16.73
N SER A 659 -3.37 4.74 -16.61
CA SER A 659 -2.29 5.51 -15.97
C SER A 659 -1.87 6.73 -16.77
N SER A 660 -1.95 6.66 -18.13
CA SER A 660 -1.61 7.78 -19.01
C SER A 660 -2.60 8.95 -18.95
N ILE A 661 -3.86 8.67 -18.63
CA ILE A 661 -4.87 9.72 -18.42
C ILE A 661 -4.50 10.54 -17.18
N LYS A 662 -3.96 9.91 -16.14
CA LYS A 662 -3.49 10.61 -14.93
C LYS A 662 -2.32 11.58 -15.20
N HIS A 663 -1.39 11.26 -16.10
CA HIS A 663 -0.21 12.08 -16.34
C HIS A 663 -0.41 13.24 -17.32
N ARG A 664 -1.31 13.10 -18.31
CA ARG A 664 -1.62 14.21 -19.24
C ARG A 664 -2.26 15.43 -18.59
N ILE A 665 -2.70 15.31 -17.33
CA ILE A 665 -3.56 16.31 -16.68
C ILE A 665 -2.87 16.92 -15.46
N LEU A 666 -1.71 16.41 -15.07
CA LEU A 666 -0.90 16.92 -13.95
C LEU A 666 0.36 17.69 -14.42
N GLY A 667 0.47 17.97 -15.72
CA GLY A 667 1.46 18.84 -16.31
C GLY A 667 0.97 20.27 -16.41
#